data_a4e990908b30e74e458db8f2278560dd
#
_entry.id   a4e990908b30e74e458db8f2278560dd
#
_cell.length_a   1.000
_cell.length_b   1.000
_cell.length_c   1.000
_cell.angle_alpha   90.00
_cell.angle_beta   90.00
_cell.angle_gamma   90.00
#
_symmetry.space_group_name_H-M   'P 1'
#
loop_
_entity.id
_entity.type
_entity.pdbx_description
1 polymer ?
#
loop_
_entity_poly.entity_id
_entity_poly.type
_entity_poly.pdbx_seq_one_letter_code
_entity_poly.pdbx_strand_id
1 'polypeptide(L)'
;MVFSFFANALSRPAGGWLAGALAALLAASPAASAQTRPADTLTTRAHRLPEARVRAVRPERFAVGSQRVELDSAVLAQYRGGTAADVLGSRLGLYLKNYGPGQLATISLRGTSAQHTAVLWNGLNIALPTLGQNDLALLPISGNTQLAVQAGPAAALYGSGAVGGAILLRTEPDWRPGLRGSVQADAGSFGLRGGSLEARTASSTLAVRVAGSYRQAQNDYPYYLRQPTGLVRYTMQNAALRHQWSFSPDLAWRVGAAGELTAAVWLTDADREIQQGTSIAGSNAREIDQSRRLVLGYRRATTGGGQWAVRGAWFEDIINYSDQGAVSNSRVRTTQSQAEYTAPLGQRASLRVGAEAQHFAALVDGYGSEPITENRAAAFALLRYDPRPGLRLSANLRQAALPAGLAPLTPTVGLEWDVLRPASPPDSLAPAPGLTLKASAARTYRAPTLNERYWQPGGNPDLLAESGHGFEAGLRHRLGLASHVVLESELTAFTQLVDNWVQWLPLGPGGIYSPRNLRQVRSQGLEASTALRLRQGRYQAAARLAYALTQTQKTQGVAADTDPVGIQLAYVPLHRANITTDHQWRGWLASAAYTFTSYVYTDASGSDFLPSGGLLGATLGRTVALPGRTSLTLLVQSTNLLNRSYESYPTRPGPPRAFSVSLRLNYK
;
A
#
# COMPACT_ATOMS: atom_id res chain seq x y z
N MET A 1 32.10 8.52 1.63
CA MET A 1 31.46 7.64 2.64
C MET A 1 30.19 6.94 2.13
N VAL A 2 29.33 7.55 1.32
CA VAL A 2 28.11 6.93 0.77
C VAL A 2 28.43 5.84 -0.27
N PHE A 3 29.49 5.99 -1.07
CA PHE A 3 29.91 5.00 -2.09
C PHE A 3 30.54 3.72 -1.51
N SER A 4 31.17 3.77 -0.35
CA SER A 4 31.78 2.57 0.24
C SER A 4 30.77 1.66 0.96
N PHE A 5 29.59 2.16 1.32
CA PHE A 5 28.54 1.37 1.96
C PHE A 5 27.82 0.43 0.98
N PHE A 6 27.61 0.87 -0.26
CA PHE A 6 27.00 0.01 -1.29
C PHE A 6 27.95 -1.11 -1.78
N ALA A 7 29.25 -0.87 -1.74
CA ALA A 7 30.24 -1.88 -2.15
C ALA A 7 30.33 -3.07 -1.18
N ASN A 8 30.14 -2.84 0.13
CA ASN A 8 30.19 -3.91 1.15
C ASN A 8 28.92 -4.75 1.25
N ALA A 9 27.76 -4.25 0.81
CA ALA A 9 26.54 -5.04 0.73
C ALA A 9 26.54 -6.07 -0.42
N LEU A 10 27.40 -5.86 -1.43
CA LEU A 10 27.55 -6.75 -2.60
C LEU A 10 28.63 -7.83 -2.42
N SER A 11 29.37 -7.86 -1.31
CA SER A 11 30.50 -8.77 -1.07
C SER A 11 30.13 -10.16 -0.53
N ARG A 12 28.86 -10.54 -0.50
CA ARG A 12 28.44 -11.93 -0.25
C ARG A 12 28.29 -12.72 -1.56
N PRO A 13 28.64 -14.02 -1.64
CA PRO A 13 28.94 -14.71 -2.91
C PRO A 13 27.79 -14.90 -3.92
N ALA A 14 26.59 -14.40 -3.66
CA ALA A 14 25.49 -14.44 -4.62
C ALA A 14 25.32 -13.14 -5.45
N GLY A 15 26.08 -12.08 -5.17
CA GLY A 15 25.91 -10.75 -5.80
C GLY A 15 26.81 -10.47 -7.01
N GLY A 16 27.85 -11.28 -7.24
CA GLY A 16 28.87 -10.97 -8.26
C GLY A 16 28.39 -10.95 -9.71
N TRP A 17 27.37 -11.71 -10.04
CA TRP A 17 26.83 -11.80 -11.42
C TRP A 17 25.93 -10.64 -11.83
N LEU A 18 25.26 -10.02 -10.89
CA LEU A 18 24.36 -8.88 -11.16
C LEU A 18 25.12 -7.57 -11.35
N ALA A 19 26.25 -7.37 -10.66
CA ALA A 19 27.06 -6.15 -10.80
C ALA A 19 27.77 -6.09 -12.17
N GLY A 20 28.22 -7.23 -12.72
CA GLY A 20 28.82 -7.30 -14.05
C GLY A 20 27.84 -7.01 -15.19
N ALA A 21 26.60 -7.48 -15.08
CA ALA A 21 25.56 -7.23 -16.08
C ALA A 21 25.08 -5.75 -16.09
N LEU A 22 25.09 -5.08 -14.94
CA LEU A 22 24.68 -3.67 -14.85
C LEU A 22 25.76 -2.73 -15.39
N ALA A 23 27.05 -3.05 -15.19
CA ALA A 23 28.17 -2.29 -15.73
C ALA A 23 28.26 -2.41 -17.28
N ALA A 24 27.93 -3.57 -17.84
CA ALA A 24 27.89 -3.78 -19.28
C ALA A 24 26.74 -3.03 -19.98
N LEU A 25 25.60 -2.86 -19.31
CA LEU A 25 24.45 -2.06 -19.82
C LEU A 25 24.69 -0.55 -19.82
N LEU A 26 25.54 -0.03 -18.93
CA LEU A 26 25.89 1.38 -18.85
C LEU A 26 27.00 1.78 -19.83
N ALA A 27 27.81 0.84 -20.32
CA ALA A 27 28.92 1.09 -21.24
C ALA A 27 28.51 1.11 -22.73
N ALA A 28 27.30 0.69 -23.10
CA ALA A 28 26.85 0.62 -24.47
C ALA A 28 26.06 1.89 -24.86
N SER A 29 26.68 3.05 -24.92
CA SER A 29 26.12 4.24 -25.56
C SER A 29 26.66 4.35 -26.99
N PRO A 30 25.83 4.17 -28.04
CA PRO A 30 26.28 4.47 -29.39
C PRO A 30 26.39 5.98 -29.58
N ALA A 31 27.56 6.43 -30.00
CA ALA A 31 27.79 7.81 -30.43
C ALA A 31 26.88 8.11 -31.64
N ALA A 32 25.89 8.97 -31.46
CA ALA A 32 25.04 9.45 -32.55
C ALA A 32 25.80 10.52 -33.34
N SER A 33 26.24 10.19 -34.55
CA SER A 33 26.76 11.17 -35.52
C SER A 33 25.59 11.98 -36.10
N ALA A 34 25.63 13.28 -35.90
CA ALA A 34 24.66 14.21 -36.47
C ALA A 34 24.93 14.38 -37.99
N GLN A 35 23.98 13.87 -38.82
CA GLN A 35 23.91 14.22 -40.21
C GLN A 35 23.01 15.45 -40.39
N THR A 36 23.61 16.56 -40.86
CA THR A 36 22.88 17.74 -41.31
C THR A 36 22.22 17.48 -42.66
N ARG A 37 20.88 17.54 -42.70
CA ARG A 37 20.10 17.58 -43.95
C ARG A 37 19.77 19.02 -44.33
N PRO A 38 19.78 19.35 -45.65
CA PRO A 38 19.38 20.67 -46.13
C PRO A 38 17.87 20.90 -45.98
N ALA A 39 17.53 22.17 -45.73
CA ALA A 39 16.17 22.63 -45.54
C ALA A 39 15.39 22.54 -46.89
N ASP A 40 14.32 21.78 -46.88
CA ASP A 40 13.35 21.77 -47.97
C ASP A 40 12.10 22.53 -47.52
N THR A 41 11.86 23.65 -48.19
CA THR A 41 10.72 24.56 -47.97
C THR A 41 9.48 24.05 -48.70
N LEU A 42 8.69 23.19 -48.03
CA LEU A 42 7.29 22.99 -48.38
C LEU A 42 6.46 22.94 -47.10
N THR A 43 5.72 24.02 -46.87
CA THR A 43 4.75 24.16 -45.76
C THR A 43 3.55 23.26 -45.97
N THR A 44 3.68 21.99 -45.67
CA THR A 44 2.52 21.12 -45.39
C THR A 44 2.39 21.08 -43.85
N ARG A 45 1.33 21.70 -43.35
CA ARG A 45 0.89 21.54 -41.97
C ARG A 45 0.60 20.05 -41.75
N ALA A 46 1.63 19.31 -41.30
CA ALA A 46 1.43 17.97 -40.80
C ALA A 46 0.62 18.10 -39.50
N HIS A 47 -0.68 17.79 -39.60
CA HIS A 47 -1.45 17.48 -38.39
C HIS A 47 -0.77 16.27 -37.75
N ARG A 48 0.02 16.51 -36.72
CA ARG A 48 0.43 15.44 -35.79
C ARG A 48 -0.86 14.91 -35.19
N LEU A 49 -1.31 13.76 -35.66
CA LEU A 49 -2.30 12.97 -34.93
C LEU A 49 -1.75 12.77 -33.50
N PRO A 50 -2.57 12.97 -32.48
CA PRO A 50 -2.12 12.70 -31.12
C PRO A 50 -1.66 11.25 -31.08
N GLU A 51 -0.44 11.02 -30.62
CA GLU A 51 0.14 9.68 -30.41
C GLU A 51 -0.87 8.86 -29.62
N ALA A 52 -1.37 7.77 -30.21
CA ALA A 52 -2.30 6.86 -29.55
C ALA A 52 -1.55 6.21 -28.38
N ARG A 53 -1.56 6.85 -27.23
CA ARG A 53 -0.99 6.28 -26.00
C ARG A 53 -1.86 5.12 -25.59
N VAL A 54 -1.37 3.91 -25.80
CA VAL A 54 -1.96 2.68 -25.25
C VAL A 54 -1.79 2.75 -23.72
N ARG A 55 -2.74 3.39 -23.04
CA ARG A 55 -2.83 3.30 -21.58
C ARG A 55 -3.38 1.94 -21.22
N ALA A 56 -2.67 1.21 -20.36
CA ALA A 56 -3.19 -0.02 -19.79
C ALA A 56 -4.60 0.22 -19.22
N VAL A 57 -5.56 -0.60 -19.63
CA VAL A 57 -6.88 -0.58 -19.00
C VAL A 57 -6.72 -1.13 -17.59
N ARG A 58 -6.82 -0.26 -16.60
CA ARG A 58 -6.61 -0.61 -15.19
C ARG A 58 -7.83 -1.37 -14.64
N PRO A 59 -7.66 -2.37 -13.78
CA PRO A 59 -8.78 -3.06 -13.12
C PRO A 59 -9.73 -2.09 -12.44
N GLU A 60 -9.22 -1.00 -11.87
CA GLU A 60 -10.00 0.01 -11.16
C GLU A 60 -11.04 0.72 -12.04
N ARG A 61 -10.89 0.66 -13.37
CA ARG A 61 -11.93 1.14 -14.29
C ARG A 61 -13.26 0.39 -14.09
N PHE A 62 -13.20 -0.84 -13.60
CA PHE A 62 -14.36 -1.71 -13.32
C PHE A 62 -14.86 -1.60 -11.89
N ALA A 63 -14.19 -0.82 -11.03
CA ALA A 63 -14.60 -0.56 -9.65
C ALA A 63 -15.56 0.64 -9.54
N VAL A 64 -16.60 0.67 -10.38
CA VAL A 64 -17.59 1.74 -10.38
C VAL A 64 -18.33 1.76 -9.04
N GLY A 65 -18.54 2.93 -8.47
CA GLY A 65 -19.22 3.12 -7.19
C GLY A 65 -18.32 3.00 -5.94
N SER A 66 -17.15 2.38 -6.07
CA SER A 66 -16.23 2.19 -4.93
C SER A 66 -15.47 3.46 -4.58
N GLN A 67 -15.14 3.60 -3.29
CA GLN A 67 -14.28 4.68 -2.81
C GLN A 67 -12.81 4.35 -3.04
N ARG A 68 -12.09 5.26 -3.73
CA ARG A 68 -10.66 5.12 -3.99
C ARG A 68 -9.94 6.43 -3.73
N VAL A 69 -8.82 6.34 -3.04
CA VAL A 69 -7.91 7.48 -2.78
C VAL A 69 -6.53 7.14 -3.33
N GLU A 70 -6.03 7.98 -4.22
CA GLU A 70 -4.67 7.91 -4.76
C GLU A 70 -3.82 9.01 -4.12
N LEU A 71 -2.61 8.67 -3.69
CA LEU A 71 -1.67 9.64 -3.13
C LEU A 71 -0.94 10.36 -4.25
N ASP A 72 -0.90 11.67 -4.14
CA ASP A 72 -0.15 12.54 -5.04
C ASP A 72 1.35 12.20 -5.01
N SER A 73 1.99 12.24 -6.17
CA SER A 73 3.43 11.98 -6.31
C SER A 73 4.30 12.96 -5.51
N ALA A 74 3.84 14.20 -5.31
CA ALA A 74 4.52 15.18 -4.47
C ALA A 74 4.48 14.82 -2.99
N VAL A 75 3.38 14.19 -2.53
CA VAL A 75 3.26 13.63 -1.19
C VAL A 75 4.21 12.44 -1.04
N LEU A 76 4.18 11.48 -1.98
CA LEU A 76 5.10 10.32 -1.95
C LEU A 76 6.57 10.75 -1.94
N ALA A 77 6.91 11.83 -2.66
CA ALA A 77 8.27 12.38 -2.67
C ALA A 77 8.75 12.88 -1.31
N GLN A 78 7.87 13.27 -0.39
CA GLN A 78 8.25 13.68 0.98
C GLN A 78 8.63 12.46 1.85
N TYR A 79 8.17 11.26 1.50
CA TYR A 79 8.36 10.01 2.24
C TYR A 79 9.33 9.04 1.56
N ARG A 80 10.19 9.48 0.65
CA ARG A 80 11.09 8.60 -0.11
C ARG A 80 12.01 7.72 0.74
N GLY A 81 12.47 8.24 1.88
CA GLY A 81 13.26 7.47 2.85
C GLY A 81 12.41 6.63 3.82
N GLY A 82 11.08 6.68 3.70
CA GLY A 82 10.13 6.01 4.59
C GLY A 82 9.45 4.79 3.95
N THR A 83 8.42 4.32 4.63
CA THR A 83 7.66 3.11 4.28
C THR A 83 6.19 3.42 3.99
N ALA A 84 5.45 2.42 3.51
CA ALA A 84 4.01 2.53 3.30
C ALA A 84 3.27 2.84 4.62
N ALA A 85 3.75 2.32 5.76
CA ALA A 85 3.18 2.63 7.08
C ALA A 85 3.26 4.14 7.40
N ASP A 86 4.42 4.76 7.13
CA ASP A 86 4.65 6.17 7.43
C ASP A 86 3.66 7.08 6.67
N VAL A 87 3.43 6.78 5.38
CA VAL A 87 2.58 7.64 4.53
C VAL A 87 1.09 7.35 4.70
N LEU A 88 0.68 6.09 4.83
CA LEU A 88 -0.73 5.72 4.96
C LEU A 88 -1.32 6.20 6.29
N GLY A 89 -0.59 6.05 7.39
CA GLY A 89 -1.02 6.48 8.71
C GLY A 89 -1.15 8.00 8.85
N SER A 90 -0.19 8.75 8.28
CA SER A 90 -0.15 10.21 8.43
C SER A 90 -1.01 10.95 7.40
N ARG A 91 -1.07 10.48 6.15
CA ARG A 91 -1.67 11.24 5.04
C ARG A 91 -3.10 10.85 4.70
N LEU A 92 -3.50 9.60 4.93
CA LEU A 92 -4.85 9.12 4.63
C LEU A 92 -5.73 8.96 5.86
N GLY A 93 -5.17 9.10 7.05
CA GLY A 93 -5.93 8.91 8.29
C GLY A 93 -6.40 7.46 8.48
N LEU A 94 -5.74 6.49 7.86
CA LEU A 94 -6.05 5.07 8.05
C LEU A 94 -5.48 4.56 9.37
N TYR A 95 -6.24 3.71 10.06
CA TYR A 95 -5.75 3.14 11.30
C TYR A 95 -4.70 2.06 11.02
N LEU A 96 -3.53 2.25 11.60
CA LEU A 96 -2.47 1.27 11.62
C LEU A 96 -2.28 0.76 13.04
N LYS A 97 -2.36 -0.56 13.21
CA LYS A 97 -1.86 -1.20 14.42
C LYS A 97 -0.35 -1.27 14.29
N ASN A 98 0.33 -0.38 14.99
CA ASN A 98 1.78 -0.18 14.88
C ASN A 98 2.44 -0.48 16.23
N TYR A 99 3.45 -1.33 16.23
CA TYR A 99 4.15 -1.79 17.43
C TYR A 99 5.38 -0.95 17.79
N GLY A 100 5.63 0.15 17.06
CA GLY A 100 6.75 1.07 17.27
C GLY A 100 7.47 1.46 15.98
N PRO A 101 8.45 2.36 16.03
CA PRO A 101 9.22 2.77 14.87
C PRO A 101 10.01 1.62 14.25
N GLY A 102 9.76 1.32 12.97
CA GLY A 102 10.39 0.17 12.28
C GLY A 102 9.88 -1.19 12.70
N GLN A 103 8.90 -1.25 13.60
CA GLN A 103 8.23 -2.47 14.05
C GLN A 103 7.05 -2.81 13.15
N LEU A 104 6.45 -3.99 13.38
CA LEU A 104 5.26 -4.44 12.66
C LEU A 104 4.19 -3.33 12.59
N ALA A 105 3.73 -3.05 11.39
CA ALA A 105 2.63 -2.12 11.14
C ALA A 105 1.62 -2.74 10.18
N THR A 106 0.44 -3.06 10.70
CA THR A 106 -0.66 -3.64 9.92
C THR A 106 -1.81 -2.66 9.78
N ILE A 107 -2.57 -2.79 8.70
CA ILE A 107 -3.69 -1.91 8.40
C ILE A 107 -5.01 -2.65 8.56
N SER A 108 -6.01 -1.94 9.06
CA SER A 108 -7.40 -2.37 9.08
C SER A 108 -8.25 -1.34 8.33
N LEU A 109 -8.91 -1.77 7.25
CA LEU A 109 -9.83 -0.92 6.50
C LEU A 109 -11.26 -1.21 6.96
N ARG A 110 -12.01 -0.14 7.28
CA ARG A 110 -13.41 -0.24 7.72
C ARG A 110 -13.63 -1.24 8.84
N GLY A 111 -12.71 -1.30 9.81
CA GLY A 111 -12.84 -2.14 11.00
C GLY A 111 -12.67 -3.65 10.77
N THR A 112 -12.22 -4.08 9.60
CA THR A 112 -11.85 -5.48 9.36
C THR A 112 -10.46 -5.80 9.92
N SER A 113 -9.99 -7.04 9.86
CA SER A 113 -8.63 -7.39 10.29
C SER A 113 -7.58 -7.07 9.22
N ALA A 114 -6.30 -7.15 9.58
CA ALA A 114 -5.20 -6.98 8.64
C ALA A 114 -5.22 -8.01 7.49
N GLN A 115 -5.68 -9.23 7.75
CA GLN A 115 -5.85 -10.30 6.77
C GLN A 115 -6.98 -10.05 5.77
N HIS A 116 -7.83 -9.07 6.06
CA HIS A 116 -8.94 -8.63 5.21
C HIS A 116 -8.58 -7.44 4.31
N THR A 117 -7.30 -7.07 4.25
CA THR A 117 -6.80 -6.03 3.36
C THR A 117 -5.80 -6.62 2.37
N ALA A 118 -6.19 -6.71 1.11
CA ALA A 118 -5.27 -7.16 0.06
C ALA A 118 -4.20 -6.08 -0.21
N VAL A 119 -2.96 -6.51 -0.41
CA VAL A 119 -1.87 -5.61 -0.85
C VAL A 119 -1.36 -6.11 -2.19
N LEU A 120 -1.52 -5.30 -3.22
CA LEU A 120 -1.13 -5.67 -4.58
C LEU A 120 0.07 -4.85 -5.05
N TRP A 121 1.08 -5.54 -5.58
CA TRP A 121 2.20 -4.93 -6.29
C TRP A 121 2.13 -5.27 -7.77
N ASN A 122 2.05 -4.23 -8.60
CA ASN A 122 1.87 -4.33 -10.06
C ASN A 122 0.69 -5.25 -10.46
N GLY A 123 -0.36 -5.29 -9.62
CA GLY A 123 -1.60 -6.02 -9.85
C GLY A 123 -1.63 -7.46 -9.32
N LEU A 124 -0.55 -7.93 -8.68
CA LEU A 124 -0.47 -9.26 -8.07
C LEU A 124 -0.40 -9.14 -6.55
N ASN A 125 -1.11 -10.01 -5.83
CA ASN A 125 -1.17 -9.98 -4.37
C ASN A 125 0.16 -10.44 -3.78
N ILE A 126 0.74 -9.63 -2.88
CA ILE A 126 2.00 -9.89 -2.18
C ILE A 126 1.81 -10.24 -0.71
N ALA A 127 0.58 -10.49 -0.25
CA ALA A 127 0.35 -10.94 1.11
C ALA A 127 1.04 -12.29 1.36
N LEU A 128 1.70 -12.42 2.50
CA LEU A 128 2.32 -13.68 2.91
C LEU A 128 1.25 -14.76 3.08
N PRO A 129 1.28 -15.87 2.36
CA PRO A 129 0.25 -16.90 2.47
C PRO A 129 0.21 -17.57 3.85
N THR A 130 1.31 -17.52 4.62
CA THR A 130 1.39 -18.00 5.99
C THR A 130 0.59 -17.13 6.95
N LEU A 131 0.66 -15.81 6.82
CA LEU A 131 0.06 -14.83 7.73
C LEU A 131 -1.22 -14.19 7.17
N GLY A 132 -1.42 -14.19 5.85
CA GLY A 132 -2.53 -13.52 5.17
C GLY A 132 -2.47 -11.99 5.19
N GLN A 133 -1.38 -11.42 5.67
CA GLN A 133 -1.20 -9.97 5.83
C GLN A 133 0.18 -9.51 5.38
N ASN A 134 0.36 -8.20 5.29
CA ASN A 134 1.66 -7.57 5.02
C ASN A 134 2.06 -6.68 6.19
N ASP A 135 3.34 -6.66 6.50
CA ASP A 135 3.94 -5.62 7.32
C ASP A 135 4.25 -4.39 6.45
N LEU A 136 3.48 -3.31 6.65
CA LEU A 136 3.63 -2.08 5.88
C LEU A 136 4.92 -1.31 6.24
N ALA A 137 5.54 -1.59 7.37
CA ALA A 137 6.84 -1.05 7.75
C ALA A 137 8.00 -1.68 6.94
N LEU A 138 7.76 -2.85 6.32
CA LEU A 138 8.71 -3.51 5.44
C LEU A 138 8.53 -3.16 3.95
N LEU A 139 7.60 -2.25 3.62
CA LEU A 139 7.33 -1.83 2.24
C LEU A 139 7.86 -0.41 1.97
N PRO A 140 9.13 -0.24 1.55
CA PRO A 140 9.71 1.07 1.25
C PRO A 140 8.98 1.78 0.11
N ILE A 141 8.73 3.08 0.27
CA ILE A 141 8.07 3.91 -0.76
C ILE A 141 8.94 4.06 -2.00
N SER A 142 10.27 4.05 -1.85
CA SER A 142 11.21 4.18 -2.97
C SER A 142 11.01 3.14 -4.08
N GLY A 143 10.48 1.95 -3.75
CA GLY A 143 10.17 0.87 -4.69
C GLY A 143 9.00 1.15 -5.63
N ASN A 144 8.16 2.16 -5.35
CA ASN A 144 6.89 2.37 -6.04
C ASN A 144 6.75 3.81 -6.52
N THR A 145 6.00 4.01 -7.62
CA THR A 145 5.72 5.34 -8.19
C THR A 145 4.31 5.82 -7.91
N GLN A 146 3.42 4.90 -7.55
CA GLN A 146 2.02 5.17 -7.23
C GLN A 146 1.58 4.30 -6.04
N LEU A 147 0.78 4.90 -5.17
CA LEU A 147 0.13 4.23 -4.07
C LEU A 147 -1.33 4.70 -4.01
N ALA A 148 -2.24 3.73 -4.03
CA ALA A 148 -3.66 4.00 -3.88
C ALA A 148 -4.28 3.04 -2.88
N VAL A 149 -5.37 3.47 -2.25
CA VAL A 149 -6.19 2.65 -1.37
C VAL A 149 -7.60 2.63 -1.92
N GLN A 150 -8.15 1.44 -2.08
CA GLN A 150 -9.55 1.21 -2.37
C GLN A 150 -10.21 0.64 -1.11
N ALA A 151 -11.17 1.35 -0.56
CA ALA A 151 -11.96 0.88 0.57
C ALA A 151 -13.16 0.06 0.10
N GLY A 152 -13.64 -0.85 0.95
CA GLY A 152 -14.81 -1.70 0.71
C GLY A 152 -14.50 -3.01 -0.01
N PRO A 153 -15.49 -3.92 -0.05
CA PRO A 153 -15.36 -5.24 -0.63
C PRO A 153 -14.92 -5.21 -2.09
N ALA A 154 -13.83 -5.88 -2.42
CA ALA A 154 -13.23 -5.81 -3.75
C ALA A 154 -12.68 -7.16 -4.26
N ALA A 155 -13.17 -8.29 -3.73
CA ALA A 155 -12.65 -9.62 -4.08
C ALA A 155 -12.88 -10.01 -5.54
N ALA A 156 -13.93 -9.51 -6.20
CA ALA A 156 -14.12 -9.73 -7.64
C ALA A 156 -12.96 -9.17 -8.48
N LEU A 157 -12.36 -8.04 -8.03
CA LEU A 157 -11.24 -7.41 -8.74
C LEU A 157 -9.88 -7.95 -8.30
N TYR A 158 -9.69 -8.21 -7.00
CA TYR A 158 -8.36 -8.41 -6.40
C TYR A 158 -8.17 -9.78 -5.74
N GLY A 159 -9.22 -10.61 -5.69
CA GLY A 159 -9.15 -11.96 -5.13
C GLY A 159 -9.28 -11.99 -3.60
N SER A 160 -8.76 -13.06 -3.02
CA SER A 160 -8.83 -13.35 -1.59
C SER A 160 -8.22 -12.24 -0.73
N GLY A 161 -8.84 -11.97 0.43
CA GLY A 161 -8.38 -10.97 1.39
C GLY A 161 -8.81 -9.54 1.07
N ALA A 162 -9.38 -9.25 -0.11
CA ALA A 162 -9.94 -7.93 -0.41
C ALA A 162 -11.35 -7.77 0.18
N VAL A 163 -11.49 -8.00 1.47
CA VAL A 163 -12.74 -7.95 2.23
C VAL A 163 -13.03 -6.52 2.69
N GLY A 164 -12.11 -5.90 3.42
CA GLY A 164 -12.21 -4.49 3.84
C GLY A 164 -11.69 -3.51 2.78
N GLY A 165 -10.92 -4.00 1.81
CA GLY A 165 -10.36 -3.21 0.74
C GLY A 165 -9.01 -3.70 0.22
N ALA A 166 -8.33 -2.83 -0.53
CA ALA A 166 -7.03 -3.14 -1.11
C ALA A 166 -6.08 -1.93 -1.10
N ILE A 167 -4.79 -2.20 -0.92
CA ILE A 167 -3.67 -1.26 -1.14
C ILE A 167 -3.03 -1.62 -2.48
N LEU A 168 -2.87 -0.63 -3.33
CA LEU A 168 -2.36 -0.80 -4.68
C LEU A 168 -1.02 -0.08 -4.81
N LEU A 169 0.04 -0.85 -4.92
CA LEU A 169 1.41 -0.40 -5.13
C LEU A 169 1.78 -0.63 -6.60
N ARG A 170 2.29 0.39 -7.27
CA ARG A 170 2.62 0.31 -8.69
C ARG A 170 3.88 1.04 -9.06
N THR A 171 4.53 0.51 -10.07
CA THR A 171 5.59 1.19 -10.80
C THR A 171 5.11 1.43 -12.23
N GLU A 172 4.93 2.70 -12.62
CA GLU A 172 4.59 3.05 -14.00
C GLU A 172 5.84 3.48 -14.77
N PRO A 173 6.03 2.99 -16.01
CA PRO A 173 7.12 3.42 -16.88
C PRO A 173 7.01 4.92 -17.18
N ASP A 174 8.13 5.62 -17.06
CA ASP A 174 8.24 7.03 -17.46
C ASP A 174 8.95 7.11 -18.82
N TRP A 175 8.17 7.36 -19.86
CA TRP A 175 8.65 7.42 -21.26
C TRP A 175 9.24 8.78 -21.67
N ARG A 176 9.39 9.73 -20.75
CA ARG A 176 10.03 11.02 -21.05
C ARG A 176 11.50 10.80 -21.35
N PRO A 177 12.00 11.23 -22.52
CA PRO A 177 13.40 11.01 -22.92
C PRO A 177 14.40 11.67 -21.96
N GLY A 178 15.60 11.10 -21.91
CA GLY A 178 16.73 11.62 -21.16
C GLY A 178 16.87 10.98 -19.76
N LEU A 179 18.02 11.25 -19.15
CA LEU A 179 18.35 10.78 -17.80
C LEU A 179 17.79 11.75 -16.76
N ARG A 180 17.17 11.23 -15.73
CA ARG A 180 16.69 11.94 -14.53
C ARG A 180 16.96 11.10 -13.31
N GLY A 181 17.23 11.74 -12.20
CA GLY A 181 17.50 11.01 -10.98
C GLY A 181 17.51 11.88 -9.75
N SER A 182 17.66 11.22 -8.61
CA SER A 182 17.83 11.88 -7.32
C SER A 182 18.64 11.01 -6.37
N VAL A 183 19.43 11.64 -5.54
CA VAL A 183 20.12 11.04 -4.39
C VAL A 183 19.71 11.80 -3.15
N GLN A 184 19.38 11.11 -2.08
CA GLN A 184 18.95 11.68 -0.81
C GLN A 184 19.74 11.06 0.33
N ALA A 185 20.12 11.89 1.31
CA ALA A 185 20.65 11.47 2.60
C ALA A 185 19.71 11.95 3.71
N ASP A 186 19.51 11.11 4.72
CA ASP A 186 18.60 11.32 5.84
C ASP A 186 19.33 11.13 7.17
N ALA A 187 19.04 12.01 8.14
CA ALA A 187 19.50 11.88 9.52
C ALA A 187 18.39 12.37 10.47
N GLY A 188 18.31 11.82 11.67
CA GLY A 188 17.26 12.22 12.60
C GLY A 188 17.47 11.74 14.03
N SER A 189 16.45 11.99 14.84
CA SER A 189 16.39 11.61 16.24
C SER A 189 16.54 10.09 16.42
N PHE A 190 17.01 9.67 17.58
CA PHE A 190 17.14 8.27 17.99
C PHE A 190 18.01 7.44 17.02
N GLY A 191 19.11 8.04 16.56
CA GLY A 191 20.08 7.37 15.69
C GLY A 191 19.58 7.11 14.27
N LEU A 192 18.48 7.73 13.83
CA LEU A 192 17.99 7.58 12.45
C LEU A 192 19.04 8.06 11.45
N ARG A 193 19.41 7.18 10.53
CA ARG A 193 20.27 7.46 9.37
C ARG A 193 19.76 6.70 8.17
N GLY A 194 19.87 7.28 7.00
CA GLY A 194 19.41 6.62 5.79
C GLY A 194 19.77 7.38 4.53
N GLY A 195 19.27 6.86 3.44
CA GLY A 195 19.36 7.49 2.14
C GLY A 195 18.61 6.74 1.08
N SER A 196 18.36 7.40 -0.03
CA SER A 196 17.72 6.78 -1.19
C SER A 196 18.30 7.31 -2.48
N LEU A 197 18.24 6.48 -3.51
CA LEU A 197 18.60 6.86 -4.87
C LEU A 197 17.48 6.48 -5.81
N GLU A 198 17.34 7.24 -6.87
CA GLU A 198 16.49 6.91 -8.00
C GLU A 198 17.12 7.45 -9.28
N ALA A 199 17.19 6.60 -10.30
CA ALA A 199 17.59 6.98 -11.65
C ALA A 199 16.58 6.46 -12.65
N ARG A 200 16.25 7.25 -13.65
CA ARG A 200 15.34 6.92 -14.75
C ARG A 200 15.93 7.39 -16.06
N THR A 201 15.84 6.55 -17.06
CA THR A 201 16.16 6.92 -18.43
C THR A 201 15.15 6.30 -19.39
N ALA A 202 14.84 7.00 -20.47
CA ALA A 202 13.98 6.46 -21.50
C ALA A 202 14.40 6.91 -22.90
N SER A 203 14.17 6.02 -23.85
CA SER A 203 14.10 6.29 -25.29
C SER A 203 12.66 6.19 -25.77
N SER A 204 12.46 6.18 -27.09
CA SER A 204 11.14 5.90 -27.68
C SER A 204 10.66 4.46 -27.43
N THR A 205 11.57 3.51 -27.23
CA THR A 205 11.27 2.07 -27.15
C THR A 205 11.61 1.43 -25.82
N LEU A 206 12.54 2.00 -25.03
CA LEU A 206 13.00 1.44 -23.77
C LEU A 206 12.92 2.48 -22.66
N ALA A 207 12.31 2.11 -21.54
CA ALA A 207 12.31 2.89 -20.31
C ALA A 207 12.88 2.03 -19.18
N VAL A 208 13.85 2.59 -18.45
CA VAL A 208 14.51 1.92 -17.31
C VAL A 208 14.42 2.84 -16.11
N ARG A 209 14.12 2.24 -14.96
CA ARG A 209 14.18 2.88 -13.65
C ARG A 209 14.96 1.98 -12.70
N VAL A 210 15.79 2.59 -11.88
CA VAL A 210 16.46 1.94 -10.75
C VAL A 210 16.21 2.79 -9.52
N ALA A 211 15.72 2.17 -8.45
CA ALA A 211 15.55 2.83 -7.16
C ALA A 211 16.13 1.96 -6.04
N GLY A 212 16.64 2.61 -5.01
CA GLY A 212 17.13 1.94 -3.82
C GLY A 212 17.00 2.84 -2.61
N SER A 213 16.91 2.23 -1.43
CA SER A 213 16.91 2.93 -0.15
C SER A 213 17.63 2.12 0.91
N TYR A 214 18.15 2.82 1.89
CA TYR A 214 18.74 2.28 3.10
C TYR A 214 18.25 3.09 4.30
N ARG A 215 17.99 2.42 5.42
CA ARG A 215 17.53 3.04 6.66
C ARG A 215 18.01 2.22 7.84
N GLN A 216 18.42 2.92 8.92
CA GLN A 216 18.70 2.34 10.24
C GLN A 216 18.30 3.32 11.33
N ALA A 217 18.00 2.84 12.55
CA ALA A 217 17.70 3.67 13.71
C ALA A 217 17.97 2.88 14.99
N GLN A 218 18.45 3.54 16.04
CA GLN A 218 18.65 2.91 17.35
C GLN A 218 17.33 2.79 18.11
N ASN A 219 16.42 3.74 17.90
CA ASN A 219 15.12 3.81 18.57
C ASN A 219 15.20 3.78 20.11
N ASP A 220 16.29 4.26 20.67
CA ASP A 220 16.59 4.36 22.10
C ASP A 220 15.95 5.59 22.76
N TYR A 221 14.70 5.86 22.40
CA TYR A 221 14.00 7.04 22.88
C TYR A 221 13.55 6.94 24.34
N PRO A 222 13.45 8.09 25.06
CA PRO A 222 12.95 8.13 26.43
C PRO A 222 11.43 7.98 26.47
N TYR A 223 10.94 7.28 27.49
CA TYR A 223 9.54 7.21 27.84
C TYR A 223 9.35 7.31 29.36
N TYR A 224 8.12 7.56 29.81
CA TYR A 224 7.81 7.76 31.21
C TYR A 224 6.73 6.79 31.69
N LEU A 225 6.97 6.13 32.80
CA LEU A 225 5.99 5.30 33.49
C LEU A 225 5.62 5.92 34.81
N ARG A 226 4.33 5.86 35.17
CA ARG A 226 3.87 6.25 36.50
C ARG A 226 4.18 5.12 37.45
N GLN A 227 4.98 5.43 38.48
CA GLN A 227 5.30 4.59 39.60
C GLN A 227 4.63 5.17 40.85
N PRO A 228 4.50 4.43 41.98
CA PRO A 228 4.01 4.99 43.24
C PRO A 228 4.77 6.24 43.69
N THR A 229 6.05 6.34 43.36
CA THR A 229 6.94 7.47 43.68
C THR A 229 6.86 8.64 42.70
N GLY A 230 6.04 8.56 41.66
CA GLY A 230 5.90 9.58 40.62
C GLY A 230 6.20 9.08 39.20
N LEU A 231 6.46 10.02 38.27
CA LEU A 231 6.86 9.70 36.92
C LEU A 231 8.36 9.38 36.85
N VAL A 232 8.69 8.15 36.47
CA VAL A 232 10.06 7.69 36.28
C VAL A 232 10.37 7.62 34.79
N ARG A 233 11.54 8.15 34.40
CA ARG A 233 12.04 8.13 33.02
C ARG A 233 12.79 6.83 32.76
N TYR A 234 12.45 6.18 31.66
CA TYR A 234 13.13 5.00 31.09
C TYR A 234 13.64 5.31 29.70
N THR A 235 14.51 4.46 29.20
CA THR A 235 14.97 4.46 27.80
C THR A 235 14.54 3.17 27.14
N MET A 236 13.99 3.26 25.93
CA MET A 236 13.55 2.11 25.16
C MET A 236 14.73 1.18 24.88
N GLN A 237 14.50 -0.10 25.10
CA GLN A 237 15.48 -1.17 24.87
C GLN A 237 14.97 -2.13 23.80
N ASN A 238 15.89 -2.80 23.12
CA ASN A 238 15.61 -3.83 22.12
C ASN A 238 14.59 -3.35 21.07
N ALA A 239 14.84 -2.18 20.47
CA ALA A 239 13.93 -1.56 19.50
C ALA A 239 14.66 -1.11 18.21
N ALA A 240 15.94 -1.44 18.07
CA ALA A 240 16.74 -0.95 16.95
C ALA A 240 16.26 -1.55 15.62
N LEU A 241 16.12 -0.69 14.65
CA LEU A 241 16.16 -1.07 13.23
C LEU A 241 17.65 -1.09 12.83
N ARG A 242 18.28 -2.26 12.87
CA ARG A 242 19.70 -2.43 12.59
C ARG A 242 20.03 -2.05 11.16
N HIS A 243 19.21 -2.49 10.22
CA HIS A 243 19.15 -2.00 8.86
C HIS A 243 17.83 -2.38 8.20
N GLN A 244 17.47 -1.61 7.21
CA GLN A 244 16.46 -1.91 6.21
C GLN A 244 16.94 -1.37 4.87
N TRP A 245 17.09 -2.22 3.87
CA TRP A 245 17.40 -1.78 2.52
C TRP A 245 16.40 -2.30 1.50
N SER A 246 16.31 -1.59 0.39
CA SER A 246 15.47 -1.95 -0.75
C SER A 246 16.20 -1.64 -2.04
N PHE A 247 16.03 -2.49 -3.05
CA PHE A 247 16.52 -2.29 -4.39
C PHE A 247 15.46 -2.70 -5.41
N SER A 248 15.10 -1.79 -6.32
CA SER A 248 14.01 -1.97 -7.27
C SER A 248 14.40 -1.49 -8.66
N PRO A 249 14.94 -2.36 -9.53
CA PRO A 249 15.07 -2.10 -10.95
C PRO A 249 13.75 -2.45 -11.67
N ASP A 250 13.34 -1.55 -12.59
CA ASP A 250 12.17 -1.69 -13.43
C ASP A 250 12.55 -1.42 -14.89
N LEU A 251 11.98 -2.19 -15.79
CA LEU A 251 12.20 -2.08 -17.23
C LEU A 251 10.86 -2.15 -17.95
N ALA A 252 10.67 -1.30 -18.95
CA ALA A 252 9.58 -1.40 -19.91
C ALA A 252 10.13 -1.27 -21.33
N TRP A 253 9.74 -2.19 -22.19
CA TRP A 253 10.18 -2.26 -23.58
C TRP A 253 8.99 -2.34 -24.53
N ARG A 254 8.87 -1.36 -25.44
CA ARG A 254 7.88 -1.37 -26.52
C ARG A 254 8.33 -2.35 -27.60
N VAL A 255 7.55 -3.39 -27.83
CA VAL A 255 7.80 -4.43 -28.83
C VAL A 255 6.86 -4.22 -30.01
N GLY A 256 7.41 -3.73 -31.10
CA GLY A 256 6.60 -3.31 -32.25
C GLY A 256 5.68 -2.14 -31.92
N ALA A 257 4.63 -1.96 -32.73
CA ALA A 257 3.70 -0.82 -32.60
C ALA A 257 2.65 -1.00 -31.48
N ALA A 258 2.37 -2.22 -31.05
CA ALA A 258 1.23 -2.54 -30.21
C ALA A 258 1.58 -3.31 -28.92
N GLY A 259 2.83 -3.76 -28.77
CA GLY A 259 3.27 -4.59 -27.66
C GLY A 259 4.12 -3.83 -26.65
N GLU A 260 4.06 -4.23 -25.38
CA GLU A 260 4.93 -3.74 -24.30
C GLU A 260 5.27 -4.90 -23.36
N LEU A 261 6.56 -5.11 -23.15
CA LEU A 261 7.10 -5.99 -22.12
C LEU A 261 7.49 -5.16 -20.91
N THR A 262 7.23 -5.67 -19.71
CA THR A 262 7.64 -5.06 -18.45
C THR A 262 8.32 -6.10 -17.57
N ALA A 263 9.36 -5.68 -16.87
CA ALA A 263 10.00 -6.45 -15.82
C ALA A 263 10.18 -5.55 -14.60
N ALA A 264 9.76 -6.01 -13.44
CA ALA A 264 9.92 -5.30 -12.17
C ALA A 264 10.51 -6.27 -11.14
N VAL A 265 11.58 -5.84 -10.48
CA VAL A 265 12.22 -6.57 -9.38
C VAL A 265 12.08 -5.73 -8.12
N TRP A 266 11.84 -6.37 -6.99
CA TRP A 266 11.81 -5.70 -5.70
C TRP A 266 12.48 -6.59 -4.66
N LEU A 267 13.68 -6.19 -4.25
CA LEU A 267 14.48 -6.86 -3.23
C LEU A 267 14.43 -6.01 -1.96
N THR A 268 14.17 -6.64 -0.83
CA THR A 268 14.21 -6.00 0.49
C THR A 268 14.87 -6.92 1.50
N ASP A 269 15.55 -6.32 2.47
CA ASP A 269 16.12 -7.00 3.62
C ASP A 269 16.01 -6.05 4.82
N ALA A 270 15.52 -6.54 5.94
CA ALA A 270 15.38 -5.79 7.18
C ALA A 270 15.82 -6.66 8.35
N ASP A 271 16.63 -6.10 9.22
CA ASP A 271 17.09 -6.68 10.48
C ASP A 271 16.65 -5.74 11.60
N ARG A 272 15.78 -6.23 12.46
CA ARG A 272 15.19 -5.43 13.54
C ARG A 272 15.16 -6.16 14.86
N GLU A 273 15.43 -5.45 15.92
CA GLU A 273 15.10 -5.86 17.28
C GLU A 273 13.59 -5.66 17.50
N ILE A 274 12.96 -6.56 18.23
CA ILE A 274 11.51 -6.46 18.50
C ILE A 274 11.32 -5.74 19.84
N GLN A 275 10.73 -4.55 19.76
CA GLN A 275 10.44 -3.71 20.91
C GLN A 275 9.66 -4.49 21.99
N GLN A 276 10.15 -4.48 23.20
CA GLN A 276 9.49 -5.13 24.32
C GLN A 276 8.34 -4.31 24.88
N GLY A 277 7.39 -5.01 25.51
CA GLY A 277 6.46 -4.34 26.42
C GLY A 277 7.16 -3.95 27.72
N THR A 278 6.73 -2.86 28.34
CA THR A 278 7.30 -2.34 29.60
C THR A 278 7.14 -3.29 30.79
N SER A 279 6.31 -4.31 30.66
CA SER A 279 6.10 -5.37 31.67
C SER A 279 7.00 -6.61 31.46
N ILE A 280 7.76 -6.67 30.37
CA ILE A 280 8.62 -7.80 30.02
C ILE A 280 10.07 -7.37 30.22
N ALA A 281 10.82 -8.08 31.03
CA ALA A 281 12.25 -7.86 31.20
C ALA A 281 13.08 -8.93 30.48
N GLY A 282 14.20 -8.54 29.88
CA GLY A 282 15.23 -9.45 29.39
C GLY A 282 14.98 -10.13 28.04
N SER A 283 13.93 -9.78 27.27
CA SER A 283 13.81 -10.25 25.89
C SER A 283 14.92 -9.67 25.02
N ASN A 284 15.46 -10.46 24.12
CA ASN A 284 16.41 -10.07 23.08
C ASN A 284 15.86 -10.43 21.69
N ALA A 285 14.53 -10.37 21.55
CA ALA A 285 13.82 -10.74 20.36
C ALA A 285 14.32 -9.96 19.13
N ARG A 286 14.59 -10.66 18.06
CA ARG A 286 15.10 -10.14 16.79
C ARG A 286 14.41 -10.84 15.64
N GLU A 287 14.13 -10.08 14.59
CA GLU A 287 13.54 -10.60 13.35
C GLU A 287 14.33 -10.11 12.15
N ILE A 288 14.60 -11.01 11.23
CA ILE A 288 15.23 -10.73 9.94
C ILE A 288 14.22 -11.10 8.85
N ASP A 289 13.81 -10.11 8.08
CA ASP A 289 12.87 -10.24 6.98
C ASP A 289 13.58 -10.04 5.65
N GLN A 290 13.49 -11.00 4.74
CA GLN A 290 14.04 -10.90 3.38
C GLN A 290 12.95 -11.18 2.37
N SER A 291 12.79 -10.30 1.38
CA SER A 291 11.87 -10.52 0.26
C SER A 291 12.58 -10.34 -1.07
N ARG A 292 12.35 -11.28 -1.98
CA ARG A 292 12.83 -11.26 -3.36
C ARG A 292 11.65 -11.43 -4.28
N ARG A 293 11.33 -10.40 -5.05
CA ARG A 293 10.14 -10.37 -5.89
C ARG A 293 10.49 -10.03 -7.32
N LEU A 294 9.96 -10.80 -8.26
CA LEU A 294 10.05 -10.58 -9.71
C LEU A 294 8.64 -10.62 -10.31
N VAL A 295 8.30 -9.63 -11.11
CA VAL A 295 7.09 -9.62 -11.93
C VAL A 295 7.49 -9.35 -13.37
N LEU A 296 7.04 -10.22 -14.27
CA LEU A 296 7.15 -10.06 -15.71
C LEU A 296 5.76 -9.83 -16.29
N GLY A 297 5.63 -8.91 -17.23
CA GLY A 297 4.37 -8.59 -17.86
C GLY A 297 4.51 -8.40 -19.37
N TYR A 298 3.53 -8.88 -20.14
CA TYR A 298 3.38 -8.57 -21.54
C TYR A 298 1.97 -8.04 -21.82
N ARG A 299 1.89 -6.94 -22.53
CA ARG A 299 0.63 -6.34 -22.99
C ARG A 299 0.68 -6.14 -24.48
N ARG A 300 -0.45 -6.41 -25.15
CA ARG A 300 -0.59 -6.18 -26.59
C ARG A 300 -1.97 -5.65 -26.92
N ALA A 301 -2.02 -4.49 -27.57
CA ALA A 301 -3.25 -3.97 -28.16
C ALA A 301 -3.59 -4.76 -29.42
N THR A 302 -4.89 -4.98 -29.65
CA THR A 302 -5.42 -5.62 -30.86
C THR A 302 -6.01 -4.57 -31.81
N THR A 303 -6.12 -4.88 -33.10
CA THR A 303 -6.69 -3.98 -34.11
C THR A 303 -8.14 -3.57 -33.84
N GLY A 304 -8.89 -4.41 -33.12
CA GLY A 304 -10.27 -4.12 -32.68
C GLY A 304 -10.37 -3.29 -31.38
N GLY A 305 -9.26 -2.66 -30.93
CA GLY A 305 -9.24 -1.83 -29.71
C GLY A 305 -9.23 -2.63 -28.40
N GLY A 306 -9.16 -3.96 -28.49
CA GLY A 306 -8.97 -4.84 -27.33
C GLY A 306 -7.52 -4.87 -26.85
N GLN A 307 -7.28 -5.51 -25.72
CA GLN A 307 -5.94 -5.65 -25.13
C GLN A 307 -5.78 -6.99 -24.43
N TRP A 308 -4.74 -7.73 -24.79
CA TRP A 308 -4.21 -8.85 -24.03
C TRP A 308 -3.23 -8.35 -22.96
N ALA A 309 -3.27 -8.95 -21.78
CA ALA A 309 -2.25 -8.79 -20.77
C ALA A 309 -1.97 -10.14 -20.10
N VAL A 310 -0.69 -10.49 -20.02
CA VAL A 310 -0.22 -11.69 -19.33
C VAL A 310 0.82 -11.26 -18.32
N ARG A 311 0.76 -11.78 -17.10
CA ARG A 311 1.71 -11.52 -16.02
C ARG A 311 2.14 -12.82 -15.38
N GLY A 312 3.43 -12.91 -15.08
CA GLY A 312 4.00 -13.98 -14.26
C GLY A 312 4.80 -13.36 -13.12
N ALA A 313 4.78 -13.98 -11.96
CA ALA A 313 5.55 -13.54 -10.81
C ALA A 313 6.16 -14.70 -10.06
N TRP A 314 7.31 -14.44 -9.47
CA TRP A 314 7.97 -15.28 -8.48
C TRP A 314 8.36 -14.44 -7.28
N PHE A 315 7.95 -14.88 -6.09
CA PHE A 315 8.27 -14.26 -4.81
C PHE A 315 8.91 -15.28 -3.88
N GLU A 316 9.90 -14.86 -3.13
CA GLU A 316 10.46 -15.60 -2.00
C GLU A 316 10.52 -14.65 -0.81
N ASP A 317 9.85 -15.03 0.27
CA ASP A 317 9.84 -14.31 1.54
C ASP A 317 10.43 -15.22 2.62
N ILE A 318 11.42 -14.71 3.36
CA ILE A 318 12.14 -15.41 4.43
C ILE A 318 12.00 -14.58 5.69
N ILE A 319 11.56 -15.21 6.78
CA ILE A 319 11.48 -14.63 8.11
C ILE A 319 12.26 -15.51 9.07
N ASN A 320 13.25 -14.93 9.75
CA ASN A 320 13.98 -15.58 10.81
C ASN A 320 13.76 -14.80 12.11
N TYR A 321 13.08 -15.42 13.05
CA TYR A 321 12.80 -14.86 14.38
C TYR A 321 13.61 -15.59 15.43
N SER A 322 14.12 -14.86 16.42
CA SER A 322 14.80 -15.43 17.59
C SER A 322 14.47 -14.63 18.85
N ASP A 323 14.28 -15.30 19.99
CA ASP A 323 14.12 -14.70 21.32
C ASP A 323 14.58 -15.69 22.39
N GLN A 324 15.51 -15.28 23.27
CA GLN A 324 16.00 -16.06 24.40
C GLN A 324 16.38 -17.52 24.07
N GLY A 325 16.97 -17.74 22.88
CA GLY A 325 17.36 -19.07 22.41
C GLY A 325 16.27 -19.83 21.62
N ALA A 326 15.02 -19.39 21.67
CA ALA A 326 14.00 -19.88 20.75
C ALA A 326 14.26 -19.32 19.34
N VAL A 327 14.13 -20.17 18.32
CA VAL A 327 14.31 -19.81 16.93
C VAL A 327 13.09 -20.30 16.13
N SER A 328 12.60 -19.47 15.22
CA SER A 328 11.53 -19.81 14.29
C SER A 328 11.88 -19.30 12.89
N ASN A 329 11.99 -20.20 11.94
CA ASN A 329 12.32 -19.89 10.56
C ASN A 329 11.14 -20.17 9.65
N SER A 330 10.96 -19.28 8.69
CA SER A 330 9.94 -19.40 7.66
C SER A 330 10.53 -19.03 6.30
N ARG A 331 10.35 -19.88 5.31
CA ARG A 331 10.66 -19.59 3.91
C ARG A 331 9.46 -19.93 3.05
N VAL A 332 8.94 -18.95 2.36
CA VAL A 332 7.75 -19.09 1.52
C VAL A 332 8.08 -18.68 0.09
N ARG A 333 7.81 -19.56 -0.86
CA ARG A 333 7.89 -19.28 -2.29
C ARG A 333 6.48 -19.21 -2.86
N THR A 334 6.23 -18.18 -3.64
CA THR A 334 4.96 -17.97 -4.32
C THR A 334 5.22 -17.76 -5.81
N THR A 335 4.62 -18.60 -6.65
CA THR A 335 4.57 -18.40 -8.09
C THR A 335 3.15 -18.02 -8.47
N GLN A 336 2.99 -16.95 -9.25
CA GLN A 336 1.69 -16.49 -9.71
C GLN A 336 1.71 -16.29 -11.23
N SER A 337 0.60 -16.62 -11.89
CA SER A 337 0.37 -16.32 -13.29
C SER A 337 -1.03 -15.76 -13.48
N GLN A 338 -1.17 -14.79 -14.38
CA GLN A 338 -2.45 -14.19 -14.73
C GLN A 338 -2.47 -13.86 -16.21
N ALA A 339 -3.55 -14.27 -16.89
CA ALA A 339 -3.83 -13.90 -18.27
C ALA A 339 -5.20 -13.27 -18.36
N GLU A 340 -5.31 -12.15 -19.07
CA GLU A 340 -6.54 -11.40 -19.21
C GLU A 340 -6.69 -10.80 -20.60
N TYR A 341 -7.93 -10.71 -21.06
CA TYR A 341 -8.29 -10.01 -22.28
C TYR A 341 -9.36 -8.96 -21.98
N THR A 342 -9.10 -7.72 -22.38
CA THR A 342 -10.08 -6.62 -22.31
C THR A 342 -10.57 -6.30 -23.70
N ALA A 343 -11.88 -6.40 -23.92
CA ALA A 343 -12.55 -6.08 -25.18
C ALA A 343 -13.44 -4.84 -25.00
N PRO A 344 -13.43 -3.88 -25.94
CA PRO A 344 -14.52 -2.93 -26.08
C PRO A 344 -15.75 -3.67 -26.64
N LEU A 345 -16.92 -3.44 -26.06
CA LEU A 345 -18.20 -3.91 -26.53
C LEU A 345 -18.99 -2.69 -27.07
N GLY A 346 -18.68 -2.33 -28.31
CA GLY A 346 -19.13 -1.08 -28.90
C GLY A 346 -18.49 0.15 -28.22
N GLN A 347 -19.19 1.28 -28.25
CA GLN A 347 -18.68 2.56 -27.68
C GLN A 347 -18.98 2.74 -26.18
N ARG A 348 -19.90 1.96 -25.63
CA ARG A 348 -20.46 2.18 -24.29
C ARG A 348 -20.12 1.11 -23.29
N ALA A 349 -19.59 -0.03 -23.71
CA ALA A 349 -19.26 -1.11 -22.80
C ALA A 349 -17.83 -1.61 -23.00
N SER A 350 -17.27 -2.20 -21.97
CA SER A 350 -16.01 -2.93 -22.02
C SER A 350 -16.09 -4.14 -21.11
N LEU A 351 -15.62 -5.27 -21.59
CA LEU A 351 -15.54 -6.52 -20.86
C LEU A 351 -14.08 -6.92 -20.69
N ARG A 352 -13.71 -7.31 -19.48
CA ARG A 352 -12.44 -7.97 -19.20
C ARG A 352 -12.73 -9.36 -18.68
N VAL A 353 -12.12 -10.35 -19.27
CA VAL A 353 -12.12 -11.74 -18.78
C VAL A 353 -10.70 -12.18 -18.52
N GLY A 354 -10.52 -13.04 -17.53
CA GLY A 354 -9.20 -13.54 -17.22
C GLY A 354 -9.22 -14.71 -16.27
N ALA A 355 -8.03 -15.32 -16.16
CA ALA A 355 -7.76 -16.40 -15.22
C ALA A 355 -6.42 -16.15 -14.53
N GLU A 356 -6.29 -16.69 -13.32
CA GLU A 356 -5.07 -16.65 -12.53
C GLU A 356 -4.81 -18.00 -11.87
N ALA A 357 -3.55 -18.30 -11.64
CA ALA A 357 -3.10 -19.44 -10.88
C ALA A 357 -2.00 -19.02 -9.91
N GLN A 358 -2.00 -19.64 -8.73
CA GLN A 358 -1.03 -19.42 -7.66
C GLN A 358 -0.54 -20.76 -7.14
N HIS A 359 0.74 -20.86 -6.93
CA HIS A 359 1.39 -21.99 -6.27
C HIS A 359 2.21 -21.49 -5.10
N PHE A 360 1.99 -22.04 -3.92
CA PHE A 360 2.71 -21.74 -2.69
C PHE A 360 3.54 -22.97 -2.28
N ALA A 361 4.77 -22.73 -1.84
CA ALA A 361 5.61 -23.72 -1.18
C ALA A 361 6.20 -23.08 0.09
N ALA A 362 5.80 -23.57 1.25
CA ALA A 362 6.16 -23.00 2.54
C ALA A 362 6.91 -24.03 3.39
N LEU A 363 8.13 -23.69 3.78
CA LEU A 363 8.92 -24.39 4.77
C LEU A 363 8.97 -23.53 6.02
N VAL A 364 8.28 -23.96 7.07
CA VAL A 364 8.07 -23.19 8.32
C VAL A 364 8.31 -24.15 9.48
N ASP A 365 9.15 -23.78 10.42
CA ASP A 365 9.46 -24.63 11.59
C ASP A 365 8.19 -25.08 12.34
N GLY A 366 7.17 -24.18 12.41
CA GLY A 366 5.88 -24.49 13.02
C GLY A 366 4.98 -25.45 12.23
N TYR A 367 5.36 -25.94 11.05
CA TYR A 367 4.59 -26.91 10.27
C TYR A 367 5.20 -28.32 10.29
N GLY A 368 6.39 -28.48 10.86
CA GLY A 368 7.20 -29.69 10.82
C GLY A 368 8.32 -29.59 9.79
N SER A 369 8.95 -30.74 9.47
CA SER A 369 10.15 -30.79 8.63
C SER A 369 9.88 -30.73 7.12
N GLU A 370 8.64 -31.03 6.69
CA GLU A 370 8.30 -31.12 5.27
C GLU A 370 7.66 -29.82 4.77
N PRO A 371 7.99 -29.39 3.54
CA PRO A 371 7.36 -28.21 2.97
C PRO A 371 5.87 -28.47 2.68
N ILE A 372 5.04 -27.52 3.08
CA ILE A 372 3.62 -27.50 2.71
C ILE A 372 3.45 -26.80 1.36
N THR A 373 2.75 -27.45 0.44
CA THR A 373 2.43 -26.88 -0.88
C THR A 373 0.93 -26.70 -1.06
N GLU A 374 0.55 -25.60 -1.73
CA GLU A 374 -0.85 -25.31 -2.00
C GLU A 374 -1.02 -24.65 -3.38
N ASN A 375 -2.06 -25.08 -4.11
CA ASN A 375 -2.44 -24.50 -5.38
C ASN A 375 -3.78 -23.79 -5.27
N ARG A 376 -3.89 -22.61 -5.87
CA ARG A 376 -5.14 -21.85 -6.01
C ARG A 376 -5.29 -21.40 -7.44
N ALA A 377 -6.53 -21.36 -7.94
CA ALA A 377 -6.84 -20.83 -9.26
C ALA A 377 -8.10 -19.97 -9.21
N ALA A 378 -8.25 -19.04 -10.12
CA ALA A 378 -9.50 -18.29 -10.25
C ALA A 378 -9.76 -17.87 -11.70
N ALA A 379 -11.04 -17.74 -12.05
CA ALA A 379 -11.49 -17.09 -13.26
C ALA A 379 -12.36 -15.88 -12.90
N PHE A 380 -12.31 -14.83 -13.72
CA PHE A 380 -13.08 -13.62 -13.49
C PHE A 380 -13.57 -12.98 -14.80
N ALA A 381 -14.69 -12.25 -14.67
CA ALA A 381 -15.26 -11.42 -15.70
C ALA A 381 -15.65 -10.06 -15.10
N LEU A 382 -15.20 -8.98 -15.70
CA LEU A 382 -15.43 -7.61 -15.26
C LEU A 382 -16.07 -6.83 -16.40
N LEU A 383 -17.30 -6.36 -16.19
CA LEU A 383 -18.06 -5.57 -17.13
C LEU A 383 -18.20 -4.13 -16.66
N ARG A 384 -17.92 -3.18 -17.52
CA ARG A 384 -18.29 -1.79 -17.37
C ARG A 384 -19.23 -1.39 -18.50
N TYR A 385 -20.31 -0.69 -18.15
CA TYR A 385 -21.28 -0.17 -19.09
C TYR A 385 -21.59 1.30 -18.81
N ASP A 386 -21.35 2.17 -19.78
CA ASP A 386 -21.58 3.62 -19.72
C ASP A 386 -22.77 3.95 -20.65
N PRO A 387 -24.05 3.71 -20.24
CA PRO A 387 -25.24 3.79 -21.13
C PRO A 387 -25.45 5.20 -21.69
N ARG A 388 -25.10 6.19 -20.93
CA ARG A 388 -25.12 7.61 -21.32
C ARG A 388 -24.01 8.37 -20.60
N PRO A 389 -23.58 9.53 -21.15
CA PRO A 389 -22.60 10.35 -20.47
C PRO A 389 -23.05 10.64 -19.02
N GLY A 390 -22.16 10.46 -18.03
CA GLY A 390 -22.43 10.68 -16.61
C GLY A 390 -23.12 9.53 -15.87
N LEU A 391 -23.51 8.45 -16.55
CA LEU A 391 -24.00 7.24 -15.90
C LEU A 391 -23.03 6.09 -16.18
N ARG A 392 -22.45 5.52 -15.14
CA ARG A 392 -21.50 4.42 -15.21
C ARG A 392 -21.98 3.26 -14.34
N LEU A 393 -21.97 2.07 -14.90
CA LEU A 393 -22.36 0.83 -14.26
C LEU A 393 -21.21 -0.17 -14.32
N SER A 394 -21.09 -1.03 -13.35
CA SER A 394 -20.22 -2.20 -13.42
C SER A 394 -20.91 -3.44 -12.86
N ALA A 395 -20.58 -4.60 -13.46
CA ALA A 395 -20.94 -5.91 -12.94
C ALA A 395 -19.72 -6.82 -13.06
N ASN A 396 -19.22 -7.30 -11.94
CA ASN A 396 -17.99 -8.08 -11.87
C ASN A 396 -18.28 -9.41 -11.19
N LEU A 397 -17.58 -10.45 -11.58
CA LEU A 397 -17.75 -11.80 -11.07
C LEU A 397 -16.39 -12.49 -11.00
N ARG A 398 -16.12 -13.20 -9.90
CA ARG A 398 -14.96 -14.07 -9.76
C ARG A 398 -15.36 -15.37 -9.06
N GLN A 399 -14.81 -16.49 -9.55
CA GLN A 399 -14.85 -17.79 -8.91
C GLN A 399 -13.43 -18.27 -8.68
N ALA A 400 -13.10 -18.63 -7.45
CA ALA A 400 -11.81 -19.21 -7.10
C ALA A 400 -11.97 -20.68 -6.71
N ALA A 401 -10.96 -21.47 -7.02
CA ALA A 401 -10.76 -22.84 -6.55
C ALA A 401 -9.63 -22.84 -5.50
N LEU A 402 -9.93 -23.39 -4.33
CA LEU A 402 -9.03 -23.55 -3.19
C LEU A 402 -8.79 -25.05 -2.97
N PRO A 403 -7.79 -25.48 -2.19
CA PRO A 403 -7.58 -26.91 -1.89
C PRO A 403 -8.81 -27.59 -1.28
N ALA A 404 -9.57 -26.88 -0.44
CA ALA A 404 -10.79 -27.38 0.20
C ALA A 404 -12.04 -27.33 -0.71
N GLY A 405 -11.93 -26.92 -1.97
CA GLY A 405 -13.04 -26.80 -2.92
C GLY A 405 -13.25 -25.38 -3.45
N LEU A 406 -14.44 -25.09 -3.97
CA LEU A 406 -14.74 -23.77 -4.52
C LEU A 406 -14.93 -22.74 -3.40
N ALA A 407 -14.26 -21.60 -3.53
CA ALA A 407 -14.54 -20.43 -2.70
C ALA A 407 -15.94 -19.88 -2.99
N PRO A 408 -16.53 -19.09 -2.08
CA PRO A 408 -17.76 -18.37 -2.36
C PRO A 408 -17.65 -17.57 -3.67
N LEU A 409 -18.65 -17.68 -4.55
CA LEU A 409 -18.76 -16.85 -5.74
C LEU A 409 -18.83 -15.37 -5.32
N THR A 410 -18.04 -14.49 -5.95
CA THR A 410 -17.93 -13.07 -5.59
C THR A 410 -18.48 -12.15 -6.68
N PRO A 411 -19.80 -11.94 -6.75
CA PRO A 411 -20.37 -10.87 -7.57
C PRO A 411 -20.10 -9.49 -6.95
N THR A 412 -19.96 -8.48 -7.80
CA THR A 412 -19.93 -7.06 -7.41
C THR A 412 -20.70 -6.28 -8.45
N VAL A 413 -21.58 -5.39 -8.02
CA VAL A 413 -22.27 -4.42 -8.86
C VAL A 413 -21.98 -3.01 -8.37
N GLY A 414 -21.86 -2.08 -9.30
CA GLY A 414 -21.54 -0.69 -8.99
C GLY A 414 -22.26 0.29 -9.90
N LEU A 415 -22.60 1.44 -9.33
CA LEU A 415 -23.27 2.56 -9.98
C LEU A 415 -22.53 3.87 -9.65
N GLU A 416 -22.30 4.69 -10.65
CA GLU A 416 -21.98 6.12 -10.49
C GLU A 416 -22.87 6.92 -11.42
N TRP A 417 -23.52 7.96 -10.87
CA TRP A 417 -24.40 8.84 -11.62
C TRP A 417 -24.07 10.31 -11.34
N ASP A 418 -23.60 11.01 -12.37
CA ASP A 418 -23.39 12.46 -12.33
C ASP A 418 -24.73 13.17 -12.49
N VAL A 419 -25.38 13.48 -11.36
CA VAL A 419 -26.65 14.20 -11.31
C VAL A 419 -26.46 15.64 -11.81
N LEU A 420 -25.36 16.28 -11.35
CA LEU A 420 -24.87 17.53 -11.91
C LEU A 420 -23.52 17.24 -12.57
N ARG A 421 -23.44 17.50 -13.88
CA ARG A 421 -22.21 17.28 -14.64
C ARG A 421 -21.34 18.53 -14.59
N PRO A 422 -20.07 18.40 -14.17
CA PRO A 422 -19.15 19.52 -14.33
C PRO A 422 -18.94 19.78 -15.84
N ALA A 423 -19.19 21.01 -16.26
CA ALA A 423 -18.95 21.45 -17.63
C ALA A 423 -17.46 21.54 -18.00
N SER A 424 -16.56 21.32 -17.01
CA SER A 424 -15.11 21.43 -17.15
C SER A 424 -14.41 20.10 -16.82
N PRO A 425 -13.25 19.78 -17.48
CA PRO A 425 -12.44 18.60 -17.14
C PRO A 425 -12.08 18.53 -15.66
N PRO A 426 -11.81 17.32 -15.12
CA PRO A 426 -11.44 17.13 -13.71
C PRO A 426 -10.26 17.98 -13.22
N ASP A 427 -9.31 18.25 -14.11
CA ASP A 427 -8.09 19.02 -13.80
C ASP A 427 -8.27 20.55 -14.01
N SER A 428 -9.45 20.99 -14.47
CA SER A 428 -9.74 22.41 -14.65
C SER A 428 -9.94 23.09 -13.29
N LEU A 429 -9.24 24.19 -13.07
CA LEU A 429 -9.44 25.09 -11.92
C LEU A 429 -10.61 26.07 -12.12
N ALA A 430 -11.27 26.05 -13.29
CA ALA A 430 -12.51 26.81 -13.54
C ALA A 430 -13.69 25.84 -13.37
N PRO A 431 -14.32 25.81 -12.21
CA PRO A 431 -15.15 24.68 -11.85
C PRO A 431 -16.63 24.95 -12.08
N ALA A 432 -17.20 24.23 -12.99
CA ALA A 432 -18.63 23.99 -12.91
C ALA A 432 -18.94 23.04 -11.74
N PRO A 433 -20.02 23.29 -11.00
CA PRO A 433 -20.44 22.40 -9.91
C PRO A 433 -20.74 21.00 -10.44
N GLY A 434 -20.34 19.99 -9.69
CA GLY A 434 -20.59 18.59 -10.02
C GLY A 434 -21.11 17.86 -8.79
N LEU A 435 -22.11 17.00 -9.00
CA LEU A 435 -22.62 16.09 -7.98
C LEU A 435 -22.72 14.68 -8.57
N THR A 436 -22.00 13.74 -7.97
CA THR A 436 -22.03 12.32 -8.36
C THR A 436 -22.58 11.50 -7.21
N LEU A 437 -23.62 10.72 -7.47
CA LEU A 437 -24.08 9.66 -6.59
C LEU A 437 -23.35 8.38 -6.89
N LYS A 438 -23.02 7.61 -5.85
CA LYS A 438 -22.29 6.35 -5.93
C LYS A 438 -23.01 5.28 -5.11
N ALA A 439 -23.02 4.05 -5.61
CA ALA A 439 -23.46 2.89 -4.85
C ALA A 439 -22.73 1.65 -5.31
N SER A 440 -22.46 0.74 -4.40
CA SER A 440 -22.00 -0.61 -4.74
C SER A 440 -22.51 -1.66 -3.77
N ALA A 441 -22.62 -2.89 -4.30
CA ALA A 441 -22.91 -4.09 -3.53
C ALA A 441 -21.97 -5.19 -3.96
N ALA A 442 -21.37 -5.91 -3.02
CA ALA A 442 -20.40 -6.93 -3.33
C ALA A 442 -20.46 -8.10 -2.34
N ARG A 443 -20.18 -9.29 -2.85
CA ARG A 443 -19.77 -10.43 -2.04
C ARG A 443 -18.25 -10.56 -2.09
N THR A 444 -17.66 -10.98 -0.99
CA THR A 444 -16.22 -11.11 -0.83
C THR A 444 -15.86 -12.39 -0.07
N TYR A 445 -14.57 -12.78 -0.08
CA TYR A 445 -14.10 -13.94 0.67
C TYR A 445 -12.64 -13.77 1.10
N ARG A 446 -12.26 -14.53 2.13
CA ARG A 446 -10.87 -14.76 2.53
C ARG A 446 -10.59 -16.26 2.64
N ALA A 447 -9.60 -16.74 1.92
CA ALA A 447 -9.10 -18.10 2.10
C ALA A 447 -8.31 -18.18 3.43
N PRO A 448 -8.43 -19.27 4.20
CA PRO A 448 -7.61 -19.50 5.37
C PRO A 448 -6.13 -19.44 5.03
N THR A 449 -5.32 -18.95 5.97
CA THR A 449 -3.87 -18.86 5.84
C THR A 449 -3.21 -20.21 6.08
N LEU A 450 -1.94 -20.34 5.66
CA LEU A 450 -1.21 -21.58 5.93
C LEU A 450 -0.97 -21.77 7.43
N ASN A 451 -0.71 -20.70 8.21
CA ASN A 451 -0.59 -20.80 9.67
C ASN A 451 -1.89 -21.28 10.32
N GLU A 452 -3.02 -20.74 9.90
CA GLU A 452 -4.34 -21.17 10.42
C GLU A 452 -4.60 -22.65 10.15
N ARG A 453 -4.10 -23.20 9.04
CA ARG A 453 -4.33 -24.59 8.66
C ARG A 453 -3.29 -25.58 9.19
N TYR A 454 -2.01 -25.19 9.21
CA TYR A 454 -0.91 -26.15 9.34
C TYR A 454 0.00 -25.93 10.56
N TRP A 455 -0.22 -24.85 11.35
CA TRP A 455 0.59 -24.61 12.55
C TRP A 455 0.45 -25.73 13.57
N GLN A 456 1.56 -26.20 14.13
CA GLN A 456 1.57 -27.25 15.13
C GLN A 456 2.20 -26.79 16.46
N PRO A 457 1.55 -27.11 17.60
CA PRO A 457 0.21 -27.71 17.69
C PRO A 457 -0.88 -26.65 17.46
N GLY A 458 -2.04 -27.06 16.97
CA GLY A 458 -3.27 -26.25 17.00
C GLY A 458 -3.85 -25.82 15.66
N GLY A 459 -3.13 -25.90 14.53
CA GLY A 459 -3.68 -25.60 13.21
C GLY A 459 -4.91 -26.46 12.86
N ASN A 460 -5.78 -25.93 12.01
CA ASN A 460 -7.02 -26.58 11.61
C ASN A 460 -7.15 -26.65 10.07
N PRO A 461 -6.85 -27.80 9.45
CA PRO A 461 -6.94 -27.98 7.99
C PRO A 461 -8.37 -27.84 7.43
N ASP A 462 -9.40 -28.07 8.26
CA ASP A 462 -10.80 -28.08 7.86
C ASP A 462 -11.46 -26.70 7.86
N LEU A 463 -10.69 -25.63 8.04
CA LEU A 463 -11.21 -24.27 8.01
C LEU A 463 -11.86 -23.93 6.67
N LEU A 464 -13.09 -23.43 6.76
CA LEU A 464 -13.81 -22.88 5.63
C LEU A 464 -13.30 -21.47 5.28
N ALA A 465 -13.45 -21.09 4.02
CA ALA A 465 -13.24 -19.70 3.61
C ALA A 465 -14.26 -18.79 4.32
N GLU A 466 -13.78 -17.65 4.81
CA GLU A 466 -14.68 -16.59 5.28
C GLU A 466 -15.45 -16.01 4.09
N SER A 467 -16.70 -15.64 4.28
CA SER A 467 -17.56 -15.03 3.26
C SER A 467 -18.19 -13.76 3.79
N GLY A 468 -18.14 -12.69 3.02
CA GLY A 468 -18.71 -11.41 3.43
C GLY A 468 -19.62 -10.80 2.35
N HIS A 469 -20.59 -10.01 2.79
CA HIS A 469 -21.44 -9.17 1.95
C HIS A 469 -21.25 -7.72 2.38
N GLY A 470 -21.11 -6.81 1.45
CA GLY A 470 -20.97 -5.39 1.75
C GLY A 470 -21.77 -4.52 0.80
N PHE A 471 -22.29 -3.43 1.35
CA PHE A 471 -23.06 -2.42 0.65
C PHE A 471 -22.48 -1.06 0.99
N GLU A 472 -22.39 -0.20 0.00
CA GLU A 472 -22.03 1.21 0.21
C GLU A 472 -22.85 2.12 -0.68
N ALA A 473 -23.15 3.31 -0.15
CA ALA A 473 -23.77 4.40 -0.88
C ALA A 473 -23.10 5.71 -0.49
N GLY A 474 -22.90 6.59 -1.45
CA GLY A 474 -22.21 7.84 -1.20
C GLY A 474 -22.50 8.90 -2.24
N LEU A 475 -22.03 10.08 -1.93
CA LEU A 475 -22.07 11.23 -2.82
C LEU A 475 -20.71 11.91 -2.89
N ARG A 476 -20.35 12.39 -4.06
CA ARG A 476 -19.19 13.24 -4.29
C ARG A 476 -19.67 14.56 -4.86
N HIS A 477 -19.30 15.63 -4.21
CA HIS A 477 -19.60 17.00 -4.62
C HIS A 477 -18.32 17.73 -4.97
N ARG A 478 -18.32 18.46 -6.09
CA ARG A 478 -17.25 19.35 -6.51
C ARG A 478 -17.83 20.73 -6.73
N LEU A 479 -17.22 21.72 -6.13
CA LEU A 479 -17.65 23.11 -6.21
C LEU A 479 -16.44 24.01 -6.46
N GLY A 480 -16.52 24.87 -7.45
CA GLY A 480 -15.63 26.00 -7.59
C GLY A 480 -16.11 27.17 -6.77
N LEU A 481 -15.30 27.53 -5.81
CA LEU A 481 -15.55 28.71 -4.98
C LEU A 481 -15.04 29.99 -5.66
N ALA A 482 -13.99 29.86 -6.49
CA ALA A 482 -13.43 30.93 -7.31
C ALA A 482 -12.67 30.30 -8.49
N SER A 483 -12.22 31.11 -9.45
CA SER A 483 -11.46 30.64 -10.62
C SER A 483 -10.17 29.86 -10.29
N HIS A 484 -9.71 29.95 -9.05
CA HIS A 484 -8.47 29.35 -8.57
C HIS A 484 -8.67 28.50 -7.30
N VAL A 485 -9.93 28.29 -6.86
CA VAL A 485 -10.26 27.54 -5.63
C VAL A 485 -11.30 26.47 -5.93
N VAL A 486 -10.98 25.22 -5.64
CA VAL A 486 -11.86 24.05 -5.80
C VAL A 486 -12.07 23.36 -4.47
N LEU A 487 -13.33 23.11 -4.12
CA LEU A 487 -13.75 22.28 -3.01
C LEU A 487 -14.26 20.94 -3.54
N GLU A 488 -13.72 19.86 -3.04
CA GLU A 488 -14.18 18.49 -3.32
C GLU A 488 -14.56 17.83 -2.00
N SER A 489 -15.80 17.35 -1.89
CA SER A 489 -16.31 16.67 -0.71
C SER A 489 -16.88 15.30 -1.09
N GLU A 490 -16.65 14.31 -0.26
CA GLU A 490 -17.18 12.96 -0.45
C GLU A 490 -17.73 12.46 0.88
N LEU A 491 -18.93 11.88 0.86
CA LEU A 491 -19.56 11.20 1.99
C LEU A 491 -19.96 9.80 1.54
N THR A 492 -19.60 8.78 2.33
CA THR A 492 -19.95 7.38 2.07
C THR A 492 -20.46 6.72 3.33
N ALA A 493 -21.64 6.12 3.26
CA ALA A 493 -22.14 5.18 4.27
C ALA A 493 -21.85 3.76 3.80
N PHE A 494 -21.46 2.89 4.72
CA PHE A 494 -21.17 1.50 4.40
C PHE A 494 -21.69 0.56 5.49
N THR A 495 -21.98 -0.68 5.08
CA THR A 495 -22.20 -1.81 5.98
C THR A 495 -21.61 -3.06 5.37
N GLN A 496 -21.01 -3.90 6.19
CA GLN A 496 -20.41 -5.16 5.80
C GLN A 496 -20.66 -6.22 6.86
N LEU A 497 -21.03 -7.40 6.45
CA LEU A 497 -21.23 -8.58 7.29
C LEU A 497 -20.27 -9.67 6.82
N VAL A 498 -19.51 -10.27 7.72
CA VAL A 498 -18.58 -11.37 7.42
C VAL A 498 -18.95 -12.57 8.28
N ASP A 499 -19.26 -13.66 7.60
CA ASP A 499 -19.56 -14.97 8.19
C ASP A 499 -18.30 -15.85 8.21
N ASN A 500 -18.30 -16.86 9.09
CA ASN A 500 -17.17 -17.78 9.26
C ASN A 500 -15.85 -17.09 9.62
N TRP A 501 -15.91 -15.94 10.29
CA TRP A 501 -14.71 -15.23 10.71
C TRP A 501 -13.80 -16.13 11.54
N VAL A 502 -12.55 -16.29 11.12
CA VAL A 502 -11.58 -17.15 11.78
C VAL A 502 -11.00 -16.45 13.01
N GLN A 503 -11.03 -17.16 14.13
CA GLN A 503 -10.39 -16.72 15.37
C GLN A 503 -9.63 -17.86 16.02
N TRP A 504 -8.49 -17.55 16.61
CA TRP A 504 -7.74 -18.46 17.45
C TRP A 504 -8.34 -18.48 18.85
N LEU A 505 -8.78 -19.65 19.29
CA LEU A 505 -9.35 -19.89 20.63
C LEU A 505 -8.56 -20.97 21.36
N PRO A 506 -8.50 -20.91 22.73
CA PRO A 506 -7.86 -21.96 23.51
C PRO A 506 -8.60 -23.29 23.38
N LEU A 507 -7.86 -24.38 23.20
CA LEU A 507 -8.35 -25.75 23.25
C LEU A 507 -8.32 -26.26 24.70
N GLY A 508 -9.22 -25.76 25.56
CA GLY A 508 -9.30 -26.18 26.97
C GLY A 508 -8.22 -25.61 27.90
N PRO A 509 -8.17 -26.07 29.15
CA PRO A 509 -7.20 -25.58 30.14
C PRO A 509 -5.81 -26.13 29.85
N GLY A 510 -4.99 -25.41 29.13
CA GLY A 510 -3.62 -25.85 28.78
C GLY A 510 -2.92 -24.97 27.78
N GLY A 511 -3.61 -23.96 27.23
CA GLY A 511 -2.96 -22.88 26.47
C GLY A 511 -2.67 -23.18 25.01
N ILE A 512 -3.04 -24.33 24.44
CA ILE A 512 -2.98 -24.53 22.99
C ILE A 512 -4.13 -23.77 22.33
N TYR A 513 -3.82 -22.88 21.39
CA TYR A 513 -4.80 -22.15 20.60
C TYR A 513 -5.03 -22.84 19.26
N SER A 514 -6.31 -22.90 18.82
CA SER A 514 -6.69 -23.42 17.49
C SER A 514 -7.59 -22.43 16.77
N PRO A 515 -7.41 -22.22 15.47
CA PRO A 515 -8.27 -21.35 14.70
C PRO A 515 -9.59 -22.07 14.37
N ARG A 516 -10.70 -21.36 14.47
CA ARG A 516 -12.04 -21.85 14.20
C ARG A 516 -12.87 -20.83 13.46
N ASN A 517 -13.80 -21.29 12.61
CA ASN A 517 -14.82 -20.47 11.97
C ASN A 517 -15.99 -20.26 12.94
N LEU A 518 -15.97 -19.19 13.73
CA LEU A 518 -16.86 -19.08 14.87
C LEU A 518 -17.75 -17.85 14.88
N ARG A 519 -17.37 -16.82 14.14
CA ARG A 519 -17.98 -15.51 14.37
C ARG A 519 -18.68 -15.01 13.12
N GLN A 520 -19.77 -14.30 13.38
CA GLN A 520 -20.29 -13.32 12.44
C GLN A 520 -19.91 -11.93 12.95
N VAL A 521 -19.27 -11.14 12.10
CA VAL A 521 -18.83 -9.79 12.41
C VAL A 521 -19.50 -8.82 11.46
N ARG A 522 -20.14 -7.78 12.05
CA ARG A 522 -20.70 -6.67 11.31
C ARG A 522 -19.82 -5.44 11.48
N SER A 523 -19.47 -4.81 10.38
CA SER A 523 -18.85 -3.49 10.34
C SER A 523 -19.75 -2.52 9.60
N GLN A 524 -20.01 -1.34 10.17
CA GLN A 524 -20.82 -0.29 9.56
C GLN A 524 -20.30 1.09 9.95
N GLY A 525 -20.56 2.09 9.11
CA GLY A 525 -20.06 3.41 9.42
C GLY A 525 -20.30 4.47 8.36
N LEU A 526 -19.70 5.62 8.63
CA LEU A 526 -19.71 6.80 7.76
C LEU A 526 -18.27 7.27 7.54
N GLU A 527 -17.92 7.53 6.30
CA GLU A 527 -16.66 8.15 5.91
C GLU A 527 -16.94 9.47 5.21
N ALA A 528 -16.36 10.55 5.72
CA ALA A 528 -16.47 11.88 5.13
C ALA A 528 -15.07 12.43 4.81
N SER A 529 -14.91 13.04 3.67
CA SER A 529 -13.69 13.78 3.34
C SER A 529 -14.00 15.04 2.57
N THR A 530 -13.24 16.09 2.86
CA THR A 530 -13.31 17.36 2.16
C THR A 530 -11.91 17.84 1.83
N ALA A 531 -11.65 18.20 0.58
CA ALA A 531 -10.40 18.74 0.11
C ALA A 531 -10.60 20.10 -0.54
N LEU A 532 -9.91 21.12 -0.04
CA LEU A 532 -9.83 22.44 -0.62
C LEU A 532 -8.50 22.58 -1.35
N ARG A 533 -8.54 22.92 -2.64
CA ARG A 533 -7.35 23.17 -3.46
C ARG A 533 -7.34 24.60 -3.95
N LEU A 534 -6.24 25.28 -3.74
CA LEU A 534 -5.96 26.64 -4.18
C LEU A 534 -4.77 26.65 -5.12
N ARG A 535 -4.88 27.32 -6.26
CA ARG A 535 -3.77 27.58 -7.16
C ARG A 535 -3.80 29.03 -7.65
N GLN A 536 -2.89 29.85 -7.16
CA GLN A 536 -2.80 31.27 -7.51
C GLN A 536 -1.36 31.63 -7.89
N GLY A 537 -1.12 31.80 -9.18
CA GLY A 537 0.22 32.06 -9.70
C GLY A 537 1.22 30.95 -9.29
N ARG A 538 2.25 31.33 -8.53
CA ARG A 538 3.28 30.39 -8.02
C ARG A 538 2.94 29.77 -6.67
N TYR A 539 1.81 30.15 -6.05
CA TYR A 539 1.34 29.58 -4.79
C TYR A 539 0.33 28.48 -5.06
N GLN A 540 0.55 27.33 -4.46
CA GLN A 540 -0.37 26.19 -4.48
C GLN A 540 -0.58 25.74 -3.03
N ALA A 541 -1.83 25.52 -2.66
CA ALA A 541 -2.18 24.97 -1.37
C ALA A 541 -3.26 23.89 -1.51
N ALA A 542 -3.20 22.90 -0.64
CA ALA A 542 -4.24 21.90 -0.46
C ALA A 542 -4.47 21.69 1.03
N ALA A 543 -5.73 21.70 1.44
CA ALA A 543 -6.14 21.28 2.79
C ALA A 543 -7.13 20.14 2.64
N ARG A 544 -7.00 19.11 3.45
CA ARG A 544 -7.90 17.97 3.47
C ARG A 544 -8.29 17.65 4.90
N LEU A 545 -9.58 17.46 5.12
CA LEU A 545 -10.17 16.86 6.30
C LEU A 545 -10.75 15.51 5.91
N ALA A 546 -10.42 14.47 6.65
CA ALA A 546 -11.04 13.15 6.53
C ALA A 546 -11.52 12.70 7.92
N TYR A 547 -12.70 12.13 7.97
CA TYR A 547 -13.30 11.59 9.18
C TYR A 547 -13.93 10.23 8.90
N ALA A 548 -13.78 9.30 9.82
CA ALA A 548 -14.42 7.99 9.78
C ALA A 548 -15.07 7.68 11.14
N LEU A 549 -16.33 7.28 11.08
CA LEU A 549 -17.06 6.60 12.14
C LEU A 549 -17.14 5.12 11.75
N THR A 550 -16.57 4.23 12.55
CA THR A 550 -16.54 2.80 12.23
C THR A 550 -16.95 1.98 13.44
N GLN A 551 -18.14 1.41 13.40
CA GLN A 551 -18.63 0.48 14.40
C GLN A 551 -18.46 -0.94 13.86
N THR A 552 -17.66 -1.76 14.57
CA THR A 552 -17.40 -3.15 14.20
C THR A 552 -17.61 -4.06 15.40
N GLN A 553 -18.55 -4.98 15.29
CA GLN A 553 -18.99 -5.78 16.43
C GLN A 553 -19.21 -7.24 16.01
N LYS A 554 -18.92 -8.15 16.93
CA LYS A 554 -19.40 -9.52 16.84
C LYS A 554 -20.91 -9.52 17.00
N THR A 555 -21.64 -10.14 16.06
CA THR A 555 -23.10 -10.24 16.08
C THR A 555 -23.59 -11.62 16.50
N GLN A 556 -22.76 -12.64 16.30
CA GLN A 556 -23.03 -14.01 16.73
C GLN A 556 -21.74 -14.63 17.27
N GLY A 557 -21.86 -15.45 18.29
CA GLY A 557 -20.81 -16.27 18.87
C GLY A 557 -21.26 -17.72 18.95
N VAL A 558 -20.35 -18.64 19.23
CA VAL A 558 -20.63 -20.05 19.49
C VAL A 558 -20.35 -20.36 20.95
N ALA A 559 -20.84 -21.50 21.44
CA ALA A 559 -20.76 -21.90 22.86
C ALA A 559 -19.31 -21.92 23.43
N ALA A 560 -18.30 -22.12 22.56
CA ALA A 560 -16.90 -22.11 22.97
C ALA A 560 -16.27 -20.70 22.99
N ASP A 561 -16.98 -19.66 22.53
CA ASP A 561 -16.51 -18.30 22.46
C ASP A 561 -17.15 -17.45 23.58
N THR A 562 -16.39 -17.19 24.62
CA THR A 562 -16.85 -16.44 25.80
C THR A 562 -16.84 -14.93 25.59
N ASP A 563 -16.30 -14.44 24.47
CA ASP A 563 -16.26 -13.01 24.18
C ASP A 563 -17.68 -12.44 23.98
N PRO A 564 -18.02 -11.31 24.57
CA PRO A 564 -19.37 -10.75 24.50
C PRO A 564 -19.74 -10.30 23.08
N VAL A 565 -21.03 -10.44 22.77
CA VAL A 565 -21.64 -9.92 21.52
C VAL A 565 -21.95 -8.44 21.68
N GLY A 566 -21.80 -7.66 20.60
CA GLY A 566 -22.17 -6.25 20.57
C GLY A 566 -21.07 -5.27 21.04
N ILE A 567 -19.94 -5.77 21.49
CA ILE A 567 -18.79 -4.91 21.85
C ILE A 567 -17.98 -4.59 20.59
N GLN A 568 -17.44 -3.37 20.54
CA GLN A 568 -16.51 -2.91 19.50
C GLN A 568 -15.29 -3.83 19.47
N LEU A 569 -14.87 -4.28 18.28
CA LEU A 569 -13.70 -5.15 18.16
C LEU A 569 -12.43 -4.44 18.63
N ALA A 570 -11.54 -5.21 19.22
CA ALA A 570 -10.22 -4.74 19.66
C ALA A 570 -9.43 -4.13 18.48
N TYR A 571 -8.70 -3.08 18.76
CA TYR A 571 -7.90 -2.31 17.78
C TYR A 571 -8.72 -1.72 16.62
N VAL A 572 -10.00 -1.47 16.82
CA VAL A 572 -10.84 -0.73 15.88
C VAL A 572 -11.35 0.55 16.54
N PRO A 573 -10.81 1.73 16.21
CA PRO A 573 -11.31 2.99 16.76
C PRO A 573 -12.70 3.31 16.23
N LEU A 574 -13.60 3.74 17.12
CA LEU A 574 -14.94 4.19 16.72
C LEU A 574 -14.87 5.48 15.90
N HIS A 575 -14.05 6.44 16.33
CA HIS A 575 -13.86 7.72 15.65
C HIS A 575 -12.41 7.91 15.24
N ARG A 576 -12.20 8.33 14.00
CA ARG A 576 -10.91 8.73 13.50
C ARG A 576 -11.03 9.99 12.65
N ALA A 577 -10.12 10.92 12.84
CA ALA A 577 -10.03 12.14 12.04
C ALA A 577 -8.60 12.38 11.58
N ASN A 578 -8.45 12.94 10.37
CA ASN A 578 -7.17 13.34 9.83
C ASN A 578 -7.31 14.70 9.14
N ILE A 579 -6.46 15.64 9.50
CA ILE A 579 -6.37 16.96 8.87
C ILE A 579 -4.99 17.10 8.27
N THR A 580 -4.89 17.35 6.98
CA THR A 580 -3.62 17.61 6.31
C THR A 580 -3.65 18.94 5.58
N THR A 581 -2.52 19.64 5.55
CA THR A 581 -2.35 20.86 4.78
C THR A 581 -0.99 20.85 4.11
N ASP A 582 -0.97 21.24 2.84
CA ASP A 582 0.22 21.30 1.99
C ASP A 582 0.28 22.67 1.31
N HIS A 583 1.42 23.34 1.39
CA HIS A 583 1.67 24.64 0.81
C HIS A 583 2.96 24.61 0.00
N GLN A 584 2.91 25.14 -1.21
CA GLN A 584 4.07 25.29 -2.08
C GLN A 584 4.15 26.72 -2.60
N TRP A 585 5.29 27.35 -2.45
CA TRP A 585 5.51 28.70 -2.91
C TRP A 585 6.99 28.95 -3.27
N ARG A 586 7.28 29.23 -4.53
CA ARG A 586 8.63 29.60 -5.01
C ARG A 586 9.74 28.68 -4.51
N GLY A 587 9.51 27.37 -4.49
CA GLY A 587 10.44 26.35 -4.02
C GLY A 587 10.40 26.07 -2.50
N TRP A 588 9.59 26.80 -1.72
CA TRP A 588 9.23 26.42 -0.36
C TRP A 588 8.13 25.37 -0.38
N LEU A 589 8.23 24.43 0.53
CA LEU A 589 7.20 23.43 0.87
C LEU A 589 6.95 23.54 2.37
N ALA A 590 5.68 23.65 2.76
CA ALA A 590 5.28 23.46 4.15
C ALA A 590 4.10 22.50 4.18
N SER A 591 4.13 21.49 5.03
CA SER A 591 2.99 20.61 5.22
C SER A 591 2.83 20.23 6.69
N ALA A 592 1.58 19.97 7.09
CA ALA A 592 1.25 19.47 8.40
C ALA A 592 0.19 18.37 8.28
N ALA A 593 0.24 17.40 9.19
CA ALA A 593 -0.74 16.33 9.28
C ALA A 593 -1.07 16.08 10.77
N TYR A 594 -2.32 16.26 11.13
CA TYR A 594 -2.84 15.92 12.44
C TYR A 594 -3.77 14.72 12.33
N THR A 595 -3.51 13.68 13.10
CA THR A 595 -4.35 12.48 13.13
C THR A 595 -4.86 12.26 14.53
N PHE A 596 -6.16 12.22 14.69
CA PHE A 596 -6.87 11.88 15.92
C PHE A 596 -7.40 10.45 15.85
N THR A 597 -7.29 9.70 16.93
CA THR A 597 -7.87 8.37 17.12
C THR A 597 -8.61 8.36 18.46
N SER A 598 -9.87 7.92 18.47
CA SER A 598 -10.60 7.67 19.71
C SER A 598 -9.94 6.55 20.52
N TYR A 599 -10.40 6.31 21.74
CA TYR A 599 -9.98 5.11 22.47
C TYR A 599 -10.22 3.84 21.63
N VAL A 600 -9.39 2.83 21.83
CA VAL A 600 -9.54 1.50 21.20
C VAL A 600 -9.43 0.44 22.27
N TYR A 601 -10.34 -0.53 22.26
CA TYR A 601 -10.20 -1.72 23.10
C TYR A 601 -9.00 -2.54 22.66
N THR A 602 -8.32 -3.17 23.60
CA THR A 602 -7.13 -3.99 23.36
C THR A 602 -7.39 -5.47 23.55
N ASP A 603 -8.52 -5.79 24.17
CA ASP A 603 -9.04 -7.12 24.41
C ASP A 603 -10.45 -7.29 23.82
N ALA A 604 -10.90 -8.51 23.68
CA ALA A 604 -12.20 -8.81 23.13
C ALA A 604 -13.37 -8.63 24.12
N SER A 605 -13.08 -8.59 25.42
CA SER A 605 -14.08 -8.34 26.47
C SER A 605 -14.44 -6.85 26.61
N GLY A 606 -13.60 -5.94 26.06
CA GLY A 606 -13.77 -4.51 26.20
C GLY A 606 -13.39 -3.97 27.58
N SER A 607 -12.62 -4.74 28.36
CA SER A 607 -12.20 -4.34 29.71
C SER A 607 -10.97 -3.43 29.67
N ASP A 608 -10.07 -3.65 28.72
CA ASP A 608 -8.84 -2.89 28.54
C ASP A 608 -8.88 -2.02 27.29
N PHE A 609 -8.27 -0.83 27.35
CA PHE A 609 -8.27 0.08 26.20
C PHE A 609 -7.02 0.99 26.20
N LEU A 610 -6.64 1.41 25.00
CA LEU A 610 -5.72 2.54 24.81
C LEU A 610 -6.51 3.85 24.77
N PRO A 611 -6.06 4.91 25.45
CA PRO A 611 -6.77 6.19 25.51
C PRO A 611 -6.80 6.90 24.13
N SER A 612 -7.77 7.78 23.96
CA SER A 612 -7.84 8.64 22.78
C SER A 612 -6.65 9.59 22.71
N GLY A 613 -6.19 9.86 21.51
CA GLY A 613 -5.05 10.75 21.30
C GLY A 613 -4.94 11.32 19.90
N GLY A 614 -4.13 12.37 19.78
CA GLY A 614 -3.83 12.98 18.49
C GLY A 614 -2.34 13.26 18.33
N LEU A 615 -1.81 12.94 17.15
CA LEU A 615 -0.43 13.16 16.77
C LEU A 615 -0.34 14.19 15.65
N LEU A 616 0.55 15.17 15.80
CA LEU A 616 0.85 16.20 14.81
C LEU A 616 2.24 15.95 14.22
N GLY A 617 2.29 15.78 12.90
CA GLY A 617 3.52 15.84 12.12
C GLY A 617 3.59 17.11 11.30
N ALA A 618 4.81 17.60 11.03
CA ALA A 618 5.03 18.76 10.17
C ALA A 618 6.27 18.55 9.30
N THR A 619 6.27 19.15 8.12
CA THR A 619 7.38 19.16 7.19
C THR A 619 7.60 20.58 6.68
N LEU A 620 8.85 21.07 6.71
CA LEU A 620 9.28 22.30 6.06
C LEU A 620 10.39 21.96 5.07
N GLY A 621 10.29 22.47 3.85
CA GLY A 621 11.25 22.18 2.81
C GLY A 621 11.60 23.39 1.95
N ARG A 622 12.81 23.36 1.39
CA ARG A 622 13.28 24.34 0.42
C ARG A 622 13.98 23.65 -0.73
N THR A 623 13.51 23.92 -1.95
CA THR A 623 14.20 23.52 -3.18
C THR A 623 14.86 24.72 -3.81
N VAL A 624 16.15 24.62 -4.09
CA VAL A 624 16.97 25.63 -4.74
C VAL A 624 17.46 25.06 -6.07
N ALA A 625 17.26 25.81 -7.15
CA ALA A 625 17.86 25.47 -8.43
C ALA A 625 19.40 25.70 -8.35
N LEU A 626 20.15 24.75 -8.87
CA LEU A 626 21.60 24.82 -9.05
C LEU A 626 21.92 24.99 -10.56
N PRO A 627 23.16 25.32 -10.92
CA PRO A 627 23.56 25.39 -12.31
C PRO A 627 23.25 24.10 -13.09
N GLY A 628 22.94 24.24 -14.38
CA GLY A 628 22.55 23.13 -15.25
C GLY A 628 21.13 22.61 -14.95
N ARG A 629 20.95 21.29 -14.99
CA ARG A 629 19.66 20.59 -14.77
C ARG A 629 19.51 20.06 -13.34
N THR A 630 20.17 20.68 -12.37
CA THR A 630 20.21 20.18 -10.99
C THR A 630 19.40 21.07 -10.05
N SER A 631 18.91 20.48 -8.96
CA SER A 631 18.31 21.21 -7.85
C SER A 631 18.60 20.50 -6.53
N LEU A 632 18.79 21.28 -5.47
CA LEU A 632 18.99 20.80 -4.11
C LEU A 632 17.71 21.04 -3.30
N THR A 633 17.22 20.01 -2.61
CA THR A 633 16.07 20.10 -1.73
C THR A 633 16.49 19.74 -0.31
N LEU A 634 16.28 20.65 0.63
CA LEU A 634 16.38 20.40 2.06
C LEU A 634 14.98 20.20 2.60
N LEU A 635 14.74 19.14 3.40
CA LEU A 635 13.51 18.87 4.12
C LEU A 635 13.83 18.70 5.60
N VAL A 636 13.05 19.34 6.45
CA VAL A 636 13.02 19.12 7.91
C VAL A 636 11.63 18.58 8.25
N GLN A 637 11.59 17.43 8.87
CA GLN A 637 10.34 16.77 9.25
C GLN A 637 10.28 16.56 10.76
N SER A 638 9.10 16.68 11.34
CA SER A 638 8.85 16.34 12.73
C SER A 638 7.68 15.38 12.83
N THR A 639 7.81 14.38 13.68
CA THR A 639 6.74 13.50 14.14
C THR A 639 6.44 13.79 15.61
N ASN A 640 5.18 13.61 16.02
CA ASN A 640 4.73 13.92 17.39
C ASN A 640 5.17 15.33 17.87
N LEU A 641 4.98 16.35 17.02
CA LEU A 641 5.45 17.73 17.27
C LEU A 641 4.95 18.28 18.61
N LEU A 642 3.76 17.86 19.06
CA LEU A 642 3.18 18.25 20.36
C LEU A 642 3.78 17.51 21.55
N ASN A 643 4.72 16.59 21.32
CA ASN A 643 5.40 15.79 22.34
C ASN A 643 4.45 15.06 23.30
N ARG A 644 3.39 14.47 22.75
CA ARG A 644 2.43 13.70 23.53
C ARG A 644 2.99 12.32 23.88
N SER A 645 2.77 11.87 25.10
CA SER A 645 2.95 10.46 25.47
C SER A 645 1.78 9.66 24.92
N TYR A 646 2.06 8.55 24.27
CA TYR A 646 1.04 7.67 23.68
C TYR A 646 1.55 6.24 23.58
N GLU A 647 0.62 5.32 23.46
CA GLU A 647 0.85 3.93 23.09
C GLU A 647 -0.01 3.58 21.89
N SER A 648 0.51 2.82 20.97
CA SER A 648 -0.26 2.25 19.84
C SER A 648 -0.48 0.75 19.98
N TYR A 649 0.16 0.15 20.97
CA TYR A 649 -0.05 -1.20 21.48
C TYR A 649 0.18 -1.19 23.00
N PRO A 650 -0.58 -1.96 23.81
CA PRO A 650 -0.44 -1.99 25.27
C PRO A 650 1.01 -2.23 25.70
N THR A 651 1.45 -1.49 26.68
CA THR A 651 2.80 -1.56 27.25
C THR A 651 3.95 -1.25 26.28
N ARG A 652 3.65 -0.67 25.10
CA ARG A 652 4.67 -0.23 24.13
C ARG A 652 4.57 1.28 23.89
N PRO A 653 5.27 2.07 24.71
CA PRO A 653 5.29 3.52 24.57
C PRO A 653 5.81 3.93 23.19
N GLY A 654 5.12 4.88 22.58
CA GLY A 654 5.55 5.49 21.33
C GLY A 654 6.63 6.55 21.55
N PRO A 655 7.41 6.91 20.49
CA PRO A 655 8.46 7.90 20.60
C PRO A 655 7.91 9.29 20.92
N PRO A 656 8.65 10.08 21.74
CA PRO A 656 8.36 11.49 21.93
C PRO A 656 8.57 12.26 20.64
N ARG A 657 8.54 13.58 20.69
CA ARG A 657 8.84 14.43 19.54
C ARG A 657 10.16 14.03 18.90
N ALA A 658 10.13 13.78 17.59
CA ALA A 658 11.31 13.42 16.82
C ALA A 658 11.43 14.33 15.60
N PHE A 659 12.68 14.58 15.19
CA PHE A 659 13.01 15.37 14.01
C PHE A 659 13.88 14.56 13.06
N SER A 660 13.71 14.82 11.77
CA SER A 660 14.61 14.32 10.74
C SER A 660 14.92 15.42 9.71
N VAL A 661 16.09 15.33 9.13
CA VAL A 661 16.57 16.20 8.06
C VAL A 661 16.93 15.34 6.87
N SER A 662 16.42 15.73 5.69
CA SER A 662 16.74 15.08 4.42
C SER A 662 17.35 16.09 3.46
N LEU A 663 18.48 15.73 2.85
CA LEU A 663 19.13 16.50 1.79
C LEU A 663 19.04 15.70 0.49
N ARG A 664 18.38 16.28 -0.53
CA ARG A 664 18.16 15.62 -1.82
C ARG A 664 18.70 16.43 -2.97
N LEU A 665 19.60 15.83 -3.72
CA LEU A 665 20.06 16.34 -5.02
C LEU A 665 19.21 15.70 -6.12
N ASN A 666 18.59 16.53 -6.96
CA ASN A 666 17.83 16.07 -8.12
C ASN A 666 18.54 16.50 -9.41
N TYR A 667 18.49 15.63 -10.41
CA TYR A 667 18.90 15.87 -11.79
C TYR A 667 17.70 15.67 -12.72
N LYS A 668 17.43 16.67 -13.63
CA LYS A 668 16.25 16.68 -14.53
C LYS A 668 16.66 16.67 -15.99
#